data_8725aaa294f857309d677d2da0a0b612
#
_entry.id   8725aaa294f857309d677d2da0a0b612
#
_cell.length_a   1.000
_cell.length_b   1.000
_cell.length_c   1.000
_cell.angle_alpha   90.00
_cell.angle_beta   90.00
_cell.angle_gamma   90.00
#
_symmetry.space_group_name_H-M   'P 1'
#
loop_
_entity.id
_entity.type
_entity.pdbx_description
1 polymer ?
#
loop_
_entity_poly.entity_id
_entity_poly.type
_entity_poly.pdbx_seq_one_letter_code
_entity_poly.pdbx_strand_id
1 'polypeptide(L)'
;MAAVLVVEDNPEHQAVLVEIVRRLGHVPTVADDGRAGLAAALAARFDLIVADVDMPHLDGIRMCRALRAEPATSDVPVVLITGYLPPGDSLLTGAGAAAVVPKPFRVRELTETLRRCLPLPPDDPFLAELMHSLDTGAVACDRQGRPIFVNRAVRDFFGDECATVPIREWPERYHLRRHDGTPLQPDELPLDRALRGERVHHAALRACDREHRLRWLTVNARPVRDPGGTVLGAVAAVHDVTGERQQIQYEKCKAEVLRELVHAPDMRHAGKAVLRTLSTCLDWPYLRLWLVDEVTERLRLEALHAAPDAEETPVPTTLRRGQGLAGLCWERAELIWVPDIQAPDSPMLPQVAAATRYRGAGAVPVLSAEQVVGVLTFFSPDRQDPEPALAVLLTGIAGLLGAYLERRRSDELANQLAASIGEYIALVGHELRTPLTSIATYTDLIVESDDDTTIGEVRDLLAVIERNNARLRSLVERLLDLSALESGHAGLTLGTVDLSAVLQTAIATVTGETGEPGPRIRTDLPDHLQITGDHARLRQVAENLIGNAVKYSPAGSTVTVTLTADQDAAVLTVTDAGMGVPDGERNRLFARLYRATNARHSDIPGAGLGLALSRAIVELHRGSITLTSGEAGGTVATVRLPRATAG
;
A
#
# COMPACT_ATOMS: atom_id res chain seq x y z
N MET A 1 40.79 20.83 -40.56
CA MET A 1 40.67 20.36 -41.93
C MET A 1 41.83 19.39 -42.20
N ALA A 2 41.52 18.14 -42.55
CA ALA A 2 42.54 17.11 -42.81
C ALA A 2 42.98 17.15 -44.28
N ALA A 3 44.27 16.85 -44.55
CA ALA A 3 44.80 16.66 -45.89
C ALA A 3 44.61 15.20 -46.34
N VAL A 4 43.85 14.99 -47.40
CA VAL A 4 43.50 13.64 -47.89
C VAL A 4 44.09 13.44 -49.29
N LEU A 5 44.93 12.42 -49.46
CA LEU A 5 45.46 12.04 -50.77
C LEU A 5 44.50 11.07 -51.43
N VAL A 6 44.01 11.38 -52.63
CA VAL A 6 43.15 10.53 -53.46
C VAL A 6 43.97 10.01 -54.62
N VAL A 7 44.12 8.67 -54.76
CA VAL A 7 44.88 7.99 -55.79
C VAL A 7 43.94 7.12 -56.59
N GLU A 8 43.69 7.53 -57.83
CA GLU A 8 42.73 6.87 -58.73
C GLU A 8 43.11 7.24 -60.18
N ASP A 9 43.22 6.24 -61.02
CA ASP A 9 43.64 6.43 -62.42
C ASP A 9 42.50 6.80 -63.37
N ASN A 10 41.26 6.49 -62.95
CA ASN A 10 40.09 6.87 -63.72
C ASN A 10 39.61 8.27 -63.34
N PRO A 11 39.61 9.26 -64.28
CA PRO A 11 39.24 10.63 -63.97
C PRO A 11 37.82 10.83 -63.42
N GLU A 12 36.86 9.98 -63.85
CA GLU A 12 35.48 10.07 -63.39
C GLU A 12 35.37 9.60 -61.93
N HIS A 13 36.01 8.48 -61.57
CA HIS A 13 36.05 7.98 -60.21
C HIS A 13 36.83 8.94 -59.28
N GLN A 14 37.94 9.45 -59.78
CA GLN A 14 38.75 10.44 -59.06
C GLN A 14 37.91 11.68 -58.68
N ALA A 15 37.11 12.20 -59.64
CA ALA A 15 36.26 13.37 -59.39
C ALA A 15 35.20 13.09 -58.31
N VAL A 16 34.62 11.87 -58.29
CA VAL A 16 33.66 11.44 -57.26
C VAL A 16 34.33 11.40 -55.88
N LEU A 17 35.52 10.79 -55.78
CA LEU A 17 36.25 10.69 -54.51
C LEU A 17 36.65 12.07 -53.98
N VAL A 18 37.11 12.94 -54.84
CA VAL A 18 37.45 14.34 -54.52
C VAL A 18 36.23 15.08 -54.01
N GLU A 19 35.08 14.95 -54.64
CA GLU A 19 33.85 15.59 -54.21
C GLU A 19 33.38 15.07 -52.83
N ILE A 20 33.50 13.77 -52.58
CA ILE A 20 33.17 13.17 -51.27
C ILE A 20 34.09 13.76 -50.17
N VAL A 21 35.40 13.84 -50.41
CA VAL A 21 36.38 14.41 -49.47
C VAL A 21 36.09 15.89 -49.19
N ARG A 22 35.75 16.68 -50.24
CA ARG A 22 35.36 18.09 -50.07
C ARG A 22 34.07 18.26 -49.27
N ARG A 23 33.06 17.44 -49.55
CA ARG A 23 31.81 17.47 -48.77
C ARG A 23 31.98 17.09 -47.30
N LEU A 24 33.03 16.32 -47.00
CA LEU A 24 33.44 16.04 -45.62
C LEU A 24 34.21 17.20 -44.96
N GLY A 25 34.46 18.30 -45.68
CA GLY A 25 35.18 19.47 -45.14
C GLY A 25 36.68 19.29 -45.13
N HIS A 26 37.24 18.36 -45.91
CA HIS A 26 38.70 18.11 -45.99
C HIS A 26 39.30 18.58 -47.30
N VAL A 27 40.64 18.67 -47.36
CA VAL A 27 41.38 19.16 -48.51
C VAL A 27 41.91 17.97 -49.31
N PRO A 28 41.36 17.67 -50.51
CA PRO A 28 41.86 16.60 -51.35
C PRO A 28 43.08 17.04 -52.17
N THR A 29 44.09 16.18 -52.24
CA THR A 29 45.17 16.19 -53.19
C THR A 29 45.03 14.96 -54.07
N VAL A 30 45.25 15.04 -55.36
CA VAL A 30 45.05 13.95 -56.32
C VAL A 30 46.36 13.43 -56.90
N ALA A 31 46.37 12.12 -57.17
CA ALA A 31 47.42 11.46 -57.90
C ALA A 31 46.78 10.46 -58.89
N ASP A 32 47.28 10.35 -60.09
CA ASP A 32 46.68 9.65 -61.19
C ASP A 32 47.10 8.17 -61.27
N ASP A 33 48.06 7.72 -60.49
CA ASP A 33 48.48 6.32 -60.34
C ASP A 33 49.17 6.06 -58.99
N GLY A 34 49.40 4.82 -58.64
CA GLY A 34 50.04 4.46 -57.37
C GLY A 34 51.47 4.93 -57.21
N ARG A 35 52.21 5.14 -58.31
CA ARG A 35 53.57 5.66 -58.27
C ARG A 35 53.56 7.17 -57.95
N ALA A 36 52.69 7.94 -58.59
CA ALA A 36 52.47 9.35 -58.30
C ALA A 36 51.93 9.51 -56.86
N GLY A 37 50.99 8.63 -56.43
CA GLY A 37 50.46 8.61 -55.06
C GLY A 37 51.53 8.37 -54.00
N LEU A 38 52.41 7.39 -54.20
CA LEU A 38 53.54 7.11 -53.31
C LEU A 38 54.53 8.33 -53.25
N ALA A 39 54.85 8.87 -54.42
CA ALA A 39 55.75 10.08 -54.47
C ALA A 39 55.10 11.26 -53.71
N ALA A 40 53.85 11.54 -53.91
CA ALA A 40 53.11 12.58 -53.22
C ALA A 40 53.10 12.37 -51.70
N ALA A 41 52.84 11.15 -51.26
CA ALA A 41 52.77 10.78 -49.83
C ALA A 41 54.15 10.93 -49.13
N LEU A 42 55.27 10.72 -49.88
CA LEU A 42 56.62 10.91 -49.36
C LEU A 42 57.04 12.40 -49.36
N ALA A 43 56.45 13.19 -50.26
CA ALA A 43 56.75 14.61 -50.39
C ALA A 43 56.01 15.53 -49.44
N ALA A 44 54.82 15.12 -48.98
CA ALA A 44 53.96 15.91 -48.09
C ALA A 44 53.29 15.02 -47.05
N ARG A 45 52.85 15.59 -45.90
CA ARG A 45 52.09 14.87 -44.88
C ARG A 45 50.60 14.86 -45.23
N PHE A 46 50.02 13.69 -45.16
CA PHE A 46 48.58 13.46 -45.31
C PHE A 46 48.02 12.83 -44.05
N ASP A 47 46.79 13.16 -43.72
CA ASP A 47 46.06 12.59 -42.58
C ASP A 47 45.32 11.30 -42.96
N LEU A 48 45.07 11.10 -44.27
CA LEU A 48 44.40 9.92 -44.81
C LEU A 48 44.82 9.76 -46.30
N ILE A 49 44.98 8.53 -46.73
CA ILE A 49 45.16 8.17 -48.15
C ILE A 49 43.99 7.29 -48.59
N VAL A 50 43.34 7.62 -49.68
CA VAL A 50 42.32 6.83 -50.36
C VAL A 50 42.86 6.40 -51.70
N ALA A 51 42.97 5.07 -51.92
CA ALA A 51 43.61 4.58 -53.14
C ALA A 51 42.78 3.46 -53.79
N ASP A 52 42.64 3.51 -55.10
CA ASP A 52 42.14 2.35 -55.85
C ASP A 52 43.20 1.23 -55.82
N VAL A 53 42.72 -0.01 -55.82
CA VAL A 53 43.57 -1.20 -55.89
C VAL A 53 44.05 -1.43 -57.31
N ASP A 54 43.17 -1.25 -58.27
CA ASP A 54 43.44 -1.60 -59.68
C ASP A 54 43.93 -0.40 -60.48
N MET A 55 45.20 -0.07 -60.33
CA MET A 55 45.84 1.07 -61.00
C MET A 55 47.07 0.61 -61.82
N PRO A 56 47.39 1.31 -62.93
CA PRO A 56 48.58 1.03 -63.73
C PRO A 56 49.85 1.36 -62.96
N HIS A 57 50.97 0.79 -63.41
CA HIS A 57 52.32 0.97 -62.90
C HIS A 57 52.58 0.47 -61.48
N LEU A 58 51.81 0.89 -60.48
CA LEU A 58 51.86 0.46 -59.09
C LEU A 58 50.45 0.36 -58.55
N ASP A 59 50.01 -0.89 -58.27
CA ASP A 59 48.70 -1.14 -57.70
C ASP A 59 48.58 -0.60 -56.24
N GLY A 60 47.35 -0.35 -55.78
CA GLY A 60 47.10 0.19 -54.46
C GLY A 60 47.61 -0.70 -53.32
N ILE A 61 47.64 -2.03 -53.46
CA ILE A 61 48.15 -2.96 -52.45
C ILE A 61 49.67 -2.82 -52.31
N ARG A 62 50.38 -2.76 -53.41
CA ARG A 62 51.82 -2.58 -53.41
C ARG A 62 52.20 -1.20 -52.92
N MET A 63 51.42 -0.15 -53.30
CA MET A 63 51.57 1.20 -52.78
C MET A 63 51.40 1.25 -51.26
N CYS A 64 50.35 0.63 -50.75
CA CYS A 64 50.09 0.54 -49.32
C CYS A 64 51.24 -0.14 -48.56
N ARG A 65 51.79 -1.25 -49.08
CA ARG A 65 52.94 -1.92 -48.49
C ARG A 65 54.20 -1.05 -48.53
N ALA A 66 54.41 -0.30 -49.60
CA ALA A 66 55.54 0.63 -49.68
C ALA A 66 55.41 1.76 -48.65
N LEU A 67 54.21 2.32 -48.48
CA LEU A 67 53.91 3.32 -47.44
C LEU A 67 54.17 2.80 -46.04
N ARG A 68 53.85 1.54 -45.75
CA ARG A 68 54.09 0.89 -44.44
C ARG A 68 55.57 0.62 -44.17
N ALA A 69 56.37 0.45 -45.21
CA ALA A 69 57.83 0.24 -45.10
C ALA A 69 58.61 1.55 -44.79
N GLU A 70 58.01 2.69 -45.04
CA GLU A 70 58.66 4.01 -44.85
C GLU A 70 58.23 4.63 -43.50
N PRO A 71 59.17 4.97 -42.61
CA PRO A 71 58.85 5.50 -41.28
C PRO A 71 58.03 6.82 -41.32
N ALA A 72 58.16 7.61 -42.35
CA ALA A 72 57.43 8.89 -42.50
C ALA A 72 55.94 8.70 -42.81
N THR A 73 55.54 7.57 -43.37
CA THR A 73 54.18 7.31 -43.84
C THR A 73 53.55 6.03 -43.21
N SER A 74 54.31 5.31 -42.38
CA SER A 74 53.88 4.05 -41.77
C SER A 74 52.57 4.15 -40.97
N ASP A 75 52.33 5.30 -40.34
CA ASP A 75 51.19 5.54 -39.46
C ASP A 75 50.00 6.20 -40.17
N VAL A 76 50.17 6.65 -41.42
CA VAL A 76 49.08 7.28 -42.18
C VAL A 76 48.02 6.23 -42.54
N PRO A 77 46.76 6.42 -42.16
CA PRO A 77 45.71 5.48 -42.51
C PRO A 77 45.50 5.45 -44.04
N VAL A 78 45.40 4.22 -44.59
CA VAL A 78 45.15 3.98 -46.02
C VAL A 78 43.83 3.25 -46.18
N VAL A 79 42.89 3.81 -46.92
CA VAL A 79 41.65 3.18 -47.32
C VAL A 79 41.79 2.68 -48.76
N LEU A 80 41.70 1.38 -48.98
CA LEU A 80 41.75 0.77 -50.28
C LEU A 80 40.33 0.61 -50.85
N ILE A 81 40.17 0.94 -52.14
CA ILE A 81 38.92 0.72 -52.87
C ILE A 81 39.20 -0.37 -53.92
N THR A 82 38.37 -1.42 -54.00
CA THR A 82 38.62 -2.59 -54.86
C THR A 82 37.38 -3.05 -55.60
N GLY A 83 37.56 -3.43 -56.90
CA GLY A 83 36.49 -4.02 -57.73
C GLY A 83 36.46 -5.53 -57.76
N TYR A 84 37.54 -6.23 -57.38
CA TYR A 84 37.70 -7.66 -57.61
C TYR A 84 37.96 -8.49 -56.36
N LEU A 85 38.50 -7.91 -55.31
CA LEU A 85 38.86 -8.67 -54.12
C LEU A 85 37.82 -8.48 -53.01
N PRO A 86 37.35 -9.55 -52.35
CA PRO A 86 36.43 -9.44 -51.23
C PRO A 86 37.15 -8.81 -50.03
N PRO A 87 36.44 -8.07 -49.16
CA PRO A 87 37.04 -7.32 -48.02
C PRO A 87 37.88 -8.17 -47.04
N GLY A 88 37.77 -9.48 -47.03
CA GLY A 88 38.52 -10.41 -46.19
C GLY A 88 39.70 -11.11 -46.90
N ASP A 89 40.08 -10.70 -48.09
CA ASP A 89 41.18 -11.34 -48.84
C ASP A 89 42.54 -11.13 -48.11
N SER A 90 43.36 -12.18 -48.13
CA SER A 90 44.67 -12.19 -47.47
C SER A 90 45.65 -11.19 -48.03
N LEU A 91 45.51 -10.81 -49.29
CA LEU A 91 46.34 -9.80 -49.95
C LEU A 91 46.03 -8.38 -49.43
N LEU A 92 44.77 -8.10 -49.16
CA LEU A 92 44.32 -6.81 -48.62
C LEU A 92 44.65 -6.69 -47.12
N THR A 93 44.40 -7.75 -46.35
CA THR A 93 44.73 -7.77 -44.91
C THR A 93 46.24 -7.71 -44.66
N GLY A 94 47.04 -8.35 -45.53
CA GLY A 94 48.49 -8.32 -45.46
C GLY A 94 49.15 -7.02 -45.98
N ALA A 95 48.37 -6.10 -46.58
CA ALA A 95 48.86 -4.80 -47.05
C ALA A 95 48.94 -3.74 -45.95
N GLY A 96 48.30 -3.96 -44.80
CA GLY A 96 48.27 -2.98 -43.71
C GLY A 96 47.29 -1.79 -43.96
N ALA A 97 46.27 -1.98 -44.78
CA ALA A 97 45.21 -1.00 -44.98
C ALA A 97 44.38 -0.80 -43.73
N ALA A 98 43.98 0.45 -43.44
CA ALA A 98 43.10 0.78 -42.31
C ALA A 98 41.65 0.36 -42.55
N ALA A 99 41.20 0.40 -43.79
CA ALA A 99 39.91 -0.09 -44.23
C ALA A 99 39.92 -0.46 -45.72
N VAL A 100 38.97 -1.31 -46.15
CA VAL A 100 38.75 -1.71 -47.54
C VAL A 100 37.29 -1.49 -47.90
N VAL A 101 37.05 -0.86 -49.07
CA VAL A 101 35.69 -0.58 -49.55
C VAL A 101 35.54 -1.24 -50.94
N PRO A 102 34.57 -2.17 -51.11
CA PRO A 102 34.33 -2.81 -52.38
C PRO A 102 33.62 -1.89 -53.38
N LYS A 103 33.98 -1.96 -54.70
CA LYS A 103 33.21 -1.36 -55.80
C LYS A 103 32.14 -2.35 -56.27
N PRO A 104 30.88 -1.94 -56.52
CA PRO A 104 30.36 -0.59 -56.40
C PRO A 104 30.00 -0.25 -54.94
N PHE A 105 30.44 0.88 -54.46
CA PHE A 105 30.13 1.39 -53.09
C PHE A 105 29.02 2.44 -53.12
N ARG A 106 28.29 2.54 -51.98
CA ARG A 106 27.37 3.66 -51.75
C ARG A 106 28.17 4.83 -51.17
N VAL A 107 27.84 6.06 -51.58
CA VAL A 107 28.50 7.28 -51.08
C VAL A 107 28.47 7.32 -49.56
N ARG A 108 27.39 6.92 -48.95
CA ARG A 108 27.23 6.88 -47.46
C ARG A 108 28.24 5.92 -46.81
N GLU A 109 28.45 4.74 -47.39
CA GLU A 109 29.35 3.73 -46.84
C GLU A 109 30.81 4.18 -46.90
N LEU A 110 31.24 4.78 -48.03
CA LEU A 110 32.56 5.35 -48.14
C LEU A 110 32.74 6.54 -47.17
N THR A 111 31.73 7.42 -47.08
CA THR A 111 31.74 8.56 -46.14
C THR A 111 31.92 8.13 -44.69
N GLU A 112 31.17 7.11 -44.24
CA GLU A 112 31.29 6.55 -42.90
C GLU A 112 32.68 5.93 -42.65
N THR A 113 33.24 5.24 -43.66
CA THR A 113 34.58 4.65 -43.59
C THR A 113 35.67 5.71 -43.51
N LEU A 114 35.60 6.76 -44.32
CA LEU A 114 36.57 7.87 -44.29
C LEU A 114 36.52 8.59 -42.94
N ARG A 115 35.33 8.89 -42.39
CA ARG A 115 35.19 9.51 -41.07
C ARG A 115 35.83 8.69 -39.96
N ARG A 116 35.72 7.37 -40.02
CA ARG A 116 36.30 6.46 -39.03
C ARG A 116 37.83 6.40 -39.10
N CYS A 117 38.39 6.57 -40.30
CA CYS A 117 39.83 6.50 -40.52
C CYS A 117 40.55 7.86 -40.37
N LEU A 118 39.82 8.97 -40.40
CA LEU A 118 40.39 10.30 -40.17
C LEU A 118 40.65 10.52 -38.67
N PRO A 119 41.80 11.04 -38.27
CA PRO A 119 42.03 11.43 -36.88
C PRO A 119 41.03 12.54 -36.51
N LEU A 120 40.35 12.37 -35.34
CA LEU A 120 39.51 13.41 -34.79
C LEU A 120 40.38 14.64 -34.45
N PRO A 121 40.07 15.86 -34.94
CA PRO A 121 40.81 17.04 -34.55
C PRO A 121 40.66 17.23 -33.01
N PRO A 122 41.72 17.71 -32.33
CA PRO A 122 41.71 17.94 -30.90
C PRO A 122 40.65 18.97 -30.43
N ASP A 123 40.10 19.79 -31.34
CA ASP A 123 39.05 20.78 -31.12
C ASP A 123 37.77 20.43 -31.92
N ASP A 124 37.34 19.17 -31.92
CA ASP A 124 36.08 18.78 -32.60
C ASP A 124 34.87 19.30 -31.81
N PRO A 125 34.09 20.27 -32.35
CA PRO A 125 32.87 20.75 -31.71
C PRO A 125 31.87 19.61 -31.40
N PHE A 126 31.89 18.55 -32.20
CA PHE A 126 31.05 17.37 -31.98
C PHE A 126 31.45 16.59 -30.73
N LEU A 127 32.76 16.38 -30.50
CA LEU A 127 33.22 15.69 -29.28
C LEU A 127 32.95 16.53 -28.04
N ALA A 128 33.14 17.84 -28.13
CA ALA A 128 32.79 18.77 -27.05
C ALA A 128 31.26 18.73 -26.75
N GLU A 129 30.43 18.80 -27.78
CA GLU A 129 28.97 18.73 -27.63
C GLU A 129 28.51 17.38 -27.12
N LEU A 130 29.11 16.29 -27.61
CA LEU A 130 28.83 14.93 -27.08
C LEU A 130 29.15 14.85 -25.59
N MET A 131 30.28 15.37 -25.16
CA MET A 131 30.66 15.38 -23.74
C MET A 131 29.77 16.31 -22.91
N HIS A 132 29.30 17.43 -23.49
CA HIS A 132 28.36 18.32 -22.81
C HIS A 132 26.93 17.76 -22.71
N SER A 133 26.54 16.89 -23.64
CA SER A 133 25.23 16.24 -23.62
C SER A 133 25.14 15.07 -22.64
N LEU A 134 26.25 14.64 -22.03
CA LEU A 134 26.24 13.58 -21.03
C LEU A 134 25.73 14.11 -19.68
N ASP A 135 24.79 13.41 -19.06
CA ASP A 135 24.33 13.68 -17.69
C ASP A 135 25.41 13.34 -16.64
N THR A 136 26.41 12.58 -17.04
CA THR A 136 27.57 12.24 -16.23
C THR A 136 28.57 13.39 -16.24
N GLY A 137 28.98 13.88 -15.08
CA GLY A 137 30.03 14.87 -14.95
C GLY A 137 31.36 14.35 -15.50
N ALA A 138 32.03 15.13 -16.33
CA ALA A 138 33.36 14.83 -16.88
C ALA A 138 34.32 15.97 -16.61
N VAL A 139 35.47 15.63 -16.03
CA VAL A 139 36.57 16.58 -15.73
C VAL A 139 37.87 16.01 -16.24
N ALA A 140 38.67 16.85 -16.93
CA ALA A 140 40.05 16.54 -17.27
C ALA A 140 40.98 17.65 -16.77
N CYS A 141 42.16 17.29 -16.30
CA CYS A 141 43.19 18.24 -15.84
C CYS A 141 44.56 17.91 -16.41
N ASP A 142 45.43 18.95 -16.49
CA ASP A 142 46.84 18.81 -16.85
C ASP A 142 47.67 18.21 -15.71
N ARG A 143 48.99 18.05 -15.95
CA ARG A 143 49.92 17.49 -14.93
C ARG A 143 50.02 18.35 -13.66
N GLN A 144 49.72 19.64 -13.77
CA GLN A 144 49.72 20.59 -12.67
C GLN A 144 48.39 20.63 -11.92
N GLY A 145 47.40 19.82 -12.35
CA GLY A 145 46.07 19.79 -11.75
C GLY A 145 45.18 20.97 -12.14
N ARG A 146 45.51 21.66 -13.24
CA ARG A 146 44.64 22.70 -13.77
C ARG A 146 43.57 22.07 -14.67
N PRO A 147 42.30 22.38 -14.49
CA PRO A 147 41.27 21.89 -15.37
C PRO A 147 41.51 22.32 -16.81
N ILE A 148 41.48 21.38 -17.75
CA ILE A 148 41.55 21.62 -19.19
C ILE A 148 40.22 21.38 -19.87
N PHE A 149 39.37 20.61 -19.23
CA PHE A 149 38.01 20.35 -19.68
C PHE A 149 37.09 20.08 -18.48
N VAL A 150 35.92 20.72 -18.50
CA VAL A 150 34.82 20.48 -17.53
C VAL A 150 33.53 20.53 -18.33
N ASN A 151 32.74 19.45 -18.31
CA ASN A 151 31.49 19.42 -19.03
C ASN A 151 30.37 20.19 -18.33
N ARG A 152 29.22 20.31 -18.98
CA ARG A 152 28.06 21.05 -18.48
C ARG A 152 27.57 20.50 -17.14
N ALA A 153 27.44 19.16 -16.99
CA ALA A 153 26.94 18.54 -15.77
C ALA A 153 27.76 18.93 -14.52
N VAL A 154 29.10 19.02 -14.63
CA VAL A 154 29.95 19.45 -13.51
C VAL A 154 29.81 20.96 -13.23
N ARG A 155 29.65 21.77 -14.26
CA ARG A 155 29.44 23.24 -14.10
C ARG A 155 28.07 23.53 -13.47
N ASP A 156 27.03 22.81 -13.89
CA ASP A 156 25.70 22.94 -13.29
C ASP A 156 25.71 22.57 -11.80
N PHE A 157 26.58 21.64 -11.41
CA PHE A 157 26.73 21.18 -10.04
C PHE A 157 27.59 22.15 -9.18
N PHE A 158 28.81 22.47 -9.60
CA PHE A 158 29.78 23.25 -8.82
C PHE A 158 29.86 24.74 -9.20
N GLY A 159 29.25 25.16 -10.30
CA GLY A 159 29.38 26.50 -10.86
C GLY A 159 30.45 26.58 -11.95
N ASP A 160 30.36 27.64 -12.78
CA ASP A 160 31.27 27.82 -13.92
C ASP A 160 32.75 28.04 -13.53
N GLU A 161 32.98 28.51 -12.32
CA GLU A 161 34.32 28.74 -11.78
C GLU A 161 35.15 27.46 -11.61
N CYS A 162 34.50 26.28 -11.52
CA CYS A 162 35.19 24.99 -11.41
C CYS A 162 36.11 24.70 -12.64
N ALA A 163 35.87 25.36 -13.77
CA ALA A 163 36.71 25.25 -14.96
C ALA A 163 38.05 25.97 -14.84
N THR A 164 38.22 26.86 -13.86
CA THR A 164 39.45 27.69 -13.70
C THR A 164 40.18 27.41 -12.39
N VAL A 165 39.47 26.86 -11.39
CA VAL A 165 40.04 26.57 -10.06
C VAL A 165 40.86 25.28 -10.11
N PRO A 166 42.15 25.28 -9.65
CA PRO A 166 42.96 24.07 -9.56
C PRO A 166 42.27 22.97 -8.74
N ILE A 167 42.32 21.69 -9.19
CA ILE A 167 41.60 20.59 -8.56
C ILE A 167 41.96 20.39 -7.08
N ARG A 168 43.18 20.75 -6.66
CA ARG A 168 43.61 20.63 -5.25
C ARG A 168 42.89 21.56 -4.30
N GLU A 169 42.29 22.63 -4.80
CA GLU A 169 41.46 23.56 -4.02
C GLU A 169 40.00 23.11 -3.92
N TRP A 170 39.56 22.14 -4.74
CA TRP A 170 38.16 21.67 -4.77
C TRP A 170 37.68 21.13 -3.45
N PRO A 171 38.46 20.33 -2.67
CA PRO A 171 37.99 19.79 -1.38
C PRO A 171 37.49 20.86 -0.41
N GLU A 172 38.23 21.95 -0.28
CA GLU A 172 37.89 23.08 0.58
C GLU A 172 36.77 23.93 -0.01
N ARG A 173 36.93 24.32 -1.29
CA ARG A 173 36.00 25.24 -1.96
C ARG A 173 34.61 24.69 -2.17
N TYR A 174 34.46 23.39 -2.47
CA TYR A 174 33.19 22.72 -2.69
C TYR A 174 32.79 21.81 -1.54
N HIS A 175 33.41 21.98 -0.38
CA HIS A 175 33.12 21.21 0.85
C HIS A 175 33.07 19.71 0.60
N LEU A 176 34.05 19.19 -0.16
CA LEU A 176 34.09 17.75 -0.44
C LEU A 176 34.40 16.98 0.83
N ARG A 177 33.67 15.89 1.06
CA ARG A 177 33.79 15.05 2.23
C ARG A 177 33.88 13.57 1.83
N ARG A 178 34.47 12.78 2.68
CA ARG A 178 34.42 11.32 2.56
C ARG A 178 32.99 10.83 2.81
N HIS A 179 32.77 9.55 2.57
CA HIS A 179 31.47 8.90 2.82
C HIS A 179 31.00 9.00 4.28
N ASP A 180 31.95 9.05 5.25
CA ASP A 180 31.68 9.20 6.67
C ASP A 180 31.41 10.66 7.11
N GLY A 181 31.49 11.61 6.17
CA GLY A 181 31.26 13.03 6.43
C GLY A 181 32.49 13.82 6.87
N THR A 182 33.65 13.18 7.03
CA THR A 182 34.90 13.88 7.37
C THR A 182 35.41 14.66 6.14
N PRO A 183 36.07 15.82 6.31
CA PRO A 183 36.63 16.60 5.19
C PRO A 183 37.61 15.79 4.35
N LEU A 184 37.49 15.86 3.03
CA LEU A 184 38.40 15.22 2.09
C LEU A 184 39.70 16.02 2.02
N GLN A 185 40.86 15.35 2.09
CA GLN A 185 42.16 16.00 1.89
C GLN A 185 42.48 16.11 0.39
N PRO A 186 43.25 17.15 -0.05
CA PRO A 186 43.61 17.34 -1.47
C PRO A 186 44.26 16.12 -2.11
N ASP A 187 45.10 15.40 -1.37
CA ASP A 187 45.83 14.22 -1.84
C ASP A 187 44.94 12.95 -1.94
N GLU A 188 43.75 12.98 -1.37
CA GLU A 188 42.74 11.92 -1.47
C GLU A 188 41.78 12.11 -2.64
N LEU A 189 41.80 13.31 -3.26
CA LEU A 189 40.92 13.58 -4.39
C LEU A 189 41.20 12.60 -5.53
N PRO A 190 40.16 11.96 -6.12
CA PRO A 190 40.32 10.96 -7.18
C PRO A 190 41.16 11.41 -8.36
N LEU A 191 41.04 12.67 -8.79
CA LEU A 191 41.85 13.25 -9.84
C LEU A 191 43.31 13.41 -9.43
N ASP A 192 43.63 13.83 -8.20
CA ASP A 192 45.01 13.97 -7.72
C ASP A 192 45.68 12.59 -7.57
N ARG A 193 44.95 11.58 -7.12
CA ARG A 193 45.39 10.16 -7.09
C ARG A 193 45.70 9.67 -8.52
N ALA A 194 44.83 10.02 -9.49
CA ALA A 194 45.05 9.67 -10.89
C ALA A 194 46.27 10.36 -11.48
N LEU A 195 46.57 11.61 -11.13
CA LEU A 195 47.82 12.31 -11.54
C LEU A 195 49.06 11.59 -11.01
N ARG A 196 48.99 10.92 -9.87
CA ARG A 196 50.06 10.05 -9.32
C ARG A 196 50.14 8.68 -9.98
N GLY A 197 49.29 8.42 -10.97
CA GLY A 197 49.30 7.21 -11.78
C GLY A 197 48.33 6.11 -11.30
N GLU A 198 47.53 6.36 -10.28
CA GLU A 198 46.57 5.42 -9.73
C GLU A 198 45.30 5.39 -10.61
N ARG A 199 44.65 4.21 -10.71
CA ARG A 199 43.30 4.08 -11.27
C ARG A 199 42.31 4.02 -10.12
N VAL A 200 41.46 5.01 -9.99
CA VAL A 200 40.45 5.10 -8.93
C VAL A 200 39.12 4.65 -9.48
N HIS A 201 38.51 3.68 -8.81
CA HIS A 201 37.19 3.15 -9.17
C HIS A 201 36.24 3.36 -8.00
N HIS A 202 35.02 3.85 -8.31
CA HIS A 202 33.91 3.98 -7.37
C HIS A 202 34.23 4.71 -6.06
N ALA A 203 35.05 5.77 -6.13
CA ALA A 203 35.32 6.59 -4.95
C ALA A 203 34.02 7.32 -4.54
N ALA A 204 33.52 7.00 -3.35
CA ALA A 204 32.30 7.62 -2.81
C ALA A 204 32.68 8.92 -2.09
N LEU A 205 32.10 10.02 -2.51
CA LEU A 205 32.29 11.35 -1.96
C LEU A 205 30.95 11.99 -1.63
N ARG A 206 30.97 12.99 -0.75
CA ARG A 206 29.85 13.89 -0.48
C ARG A 206 30.28 15.31 -0.88
N ALA A 207 29.40 16.05 -1.52
CA ALA A 207 29.62 17.43 -1.92
C ALA A 207 28.37 18.26 -1.71
N CYS A 208 28.52 19.57 -1.55
CA CYS A 208 27.40 20.50 -1.60
C CYS A 208 27.24 21.01 -3.04
N ASP A 209 26.02 20.97 -3.58
CA ASP A 209 25.71 21.59 -4.86
C ASP A 209 25.62 23.12 -4.73
N ARG A 210 25.34 23.83 -5.84
CA ARG A 210 25.19 25.31 -5.87
C ARG A 210 24.09 25.85 -4.95
N GLU A 211 23.10 25.01 -4.61
CA GLU A 211 21.99 25.34 -3.71
C GLU A 211 22.27 24.92 -2.26
N HIS A 212 23.54 24.58 -1.96
CA HIS A 212 24.01 24.09 -0.65
C HIS A 212 23.34 22.79 -0.20
N ARG A 213 22.80 22.00 -1.14
CA ARG A 213 22.24 20.67 -0.83
C ARG A 213 23.33 19.63 -0.86
N LEU A 214 23.32 18.76 0.13
CA LEU A 214 24.27 17.66 0.23
C LEU A 214 23.93 16.57 -0.79
N ARG A 215 24.94 16.23 -1.63
CA ARG A 215 24.85 15.22 -2.68
C ARG A 215 25.84 14.10 -2.47
N TRP A 216 25.47 12.92 -2.93
CA TRP A 216 26.36 11.76 -2.97
C TRP A 216 26.90 11.57 -4.36
N LEU A 217 28.25 11.58 -4.47
CA LEU A 217 28.93 11.43 -5.75
C LEU A 217 29.72 10.13 -5.76
N THR A 218 29.72 9.45 -6.91
CA THR A 218 30.65 8.36 -7.21
C THR A 218 31.59 8.82 -8.30
N VAL A 219 32.89 8.76 -8.02
CA VAL A 219 33.94 9.27 -8.91
C VAL A 219 34.83 8.14 -9.38
N ASN A 220 34.99 8.01 -10.70
CA ASN A 220 35.97 7.15 -11.35
C ASN A 220 37.04 8.03 -11.99
N ALA A 221 38.32 7.83 -11.66
CA ALA A 221 39.39 8.62 -12.20
C ALA A 221 40.54 7.74 -12.71
N ARG A 222 41.19 8.18 -13.80
CA ARG A 222 42.33 7.49 -14.42
C ARG A 222 43.35 8.45 -14.98
N PRO A 223 44.65 8.08 -14.97
CA PRO A 223 45.67 8.85 -15.62
C PRO A 223 45.53 8.80 -17.14
N VAL A 224 45.80 9.92 -17.81
CA VAL A 224 46.01 10.00 -19.24
C VAL A 224 47.54 9.94 -19.48
N ARG A 225 47.99 8.99 -20.31
CA ARG A 225 49.40 8.71 -20.55
C ARG A 225 49.73 8.89 -22.01
N ASP A 226 50.98 9.31 -22.28
CA ASP A 226 51.55 9.25 -23.61
C ASP A 226 51.95 7.82 -24.02
N PRO A 227 52.30 7.53 -25.27
CA PRO A 227 52.80 6.23 -25.71
C PRO A 227 54.02 5.74 -24.93
N GLY A 228 54.82 6.63 -24.34
CA GLY A 228 55.97 6.33 -23.51
C GLY A 228 55.64 6.00 -22.05
N GLY A 229 54.33 6.02 -21.69
CA GLY A 229 53.85 5.72 -20.34
C GLY A 229 53.90 6.90 -19.36
N THR A 230 54.33 8.09 -19.78
CA THR A 230 54.38 9.29 -18.93
C THR A 230 52.96 9.85 -18.72
N VAL A 231 52.61 10.19 -17.48
CA VAL A 231 51.30 10.82 -17.19
C VAL A 231 51.25 12.23 -17.73
N LEU A 232 50.34 12.49 -18.66
CA LEU A 232 50.07 13.79 -19.25
C LEU A 232 49.03 14.61 -18.47
N GLY A 233 48.15 13.93 -17.74
CA GLY A 233 47.06 14.52 -16.98
C GLY A 233 46.17 13.42 -16.38
N ALA A 234 44.99 13.80 -15.93
CA ALA A 234 44.00 12.87 -15.42
C ALA A 234 42.58 13.22 -15.92
N VAL A 235 41.73 12.21 -15.99
CA VAL A 235 40.31 12.36 -16.32
C VAL A 235 39.47 11.67 -15.28
N ALA A 236 38.35 12.30 -14.89
CA ALA A 236 37.38 11.73 -14.00
C ALA A 236 35.96 11.80 -14.57
N ALA A 237 35.19 10.74 -14.29
CA ALA A 237 33.75 10.72 -14.45
C ALA A 237 33.10 10.82 -13.05
N VAL A 238 32.16 11.75 -12.92
CA VAL A 238 31.47 12.07 -11.67
C VAL A 238 29.99 11.76 -11.86
N HIS A 239 29.46 10.84 -11.06
CA HIS A 239 28.06 10.47 -11.07
C HIS A 239 27.39 10.93 -9.78
N ASP A 240 26.30 11.69 -9.88
CA ASP A 240 25.41 11.96 -8.75
C ASP A 240 24.52 10.72 -8.53
N VAL A 241 24.76 10.05 -7.41
CA VAL A 241 24.02 8.84 -7.00
C VAL A 241 23.07 9.11 -5.84
N THR A 242 22.76 10.38 -5.58
CA THR A 242 21.90 10.79 -4.45
C THR A 242 20.53 10.16 -4.56
N GLY A 243 19.87 10.28 -5.72
CA GLY A 243 18.54 9.71 -5.94
C GLY A 243 18.50 8.18 -5.81
N GLU A 244 19.50 7.49 -6.37
CA GLU A 244 19.61 6.02 -6.27
C GLU A 244 19.78 5.56 -4.82
N ARG A 245 20.64 6.25 -4.06
CA ARG A 245 20.85 5.95 -2.64
C ARG A 245 19.63 6.24 -1.79
N GLN A 246 18.95 7.36 -2.03
CA GLN A 246 17.69 7.68 -1.36
C GLN A 246 16.63 6.62 -1.65
N GLN A 247 16.48 6.22 -2.90
CA GLN A 247 15.53 5.17 -3.28
C GLN A 247 15.82 3.85 -2.55
N ILE A 248 17.08 3.40 -2.53
CA ILE A 248 17.48 2.19 -1.79
C ILE A 248 17.17 2.34 -0.30
N GLN A 249 17.43 3.51 0.29
CA GLN A 249 17.14 3.78 1.70
C GLN A 249 15.62 3.76 1.98
N TYR A 250 14.82 4.33 1.09
CA TYR A 250 13.36 4.35 1.20
C TYR A 250 12.76 2.95 1.08
N GLU A 251 13.25 2.13 0.15
CA GLU A 251 12.82 0.74 0.04
C GLU A 251 13.20 -0.09 1.29
N LYS A 252 14.39 0.13 1.85
CA LYS A 252 14.78 -0.50 3.12
C LYS A 252 13.88 -0.06 4.28
N CYS A 253 13.59 1.23 4.37
CA CYS A 253 12.68 1.77 5.39
C CYS A 253 11.29 1.13 5.30
N LYS A 254 10.73 1.03 4.10
CA LYS A 254 9.44 0.39 3.84
C LYS A 254 9.42 -1.09 4.22
N ALA A 255 10.48 -1.83 3.86
CA ALA A 255 10.63 -3.24 4.21
C ALA A 255 10.73 -3.45 5.73
N GLU A 256 11.45 -2.57 6.44
CA GLU A 256 11.57 -2.59 7.90
C GLU A 256 10.22 -2.32 8.56
N VAL A 257 9.49 -1.29 8.11
CA VAL A 257 8.14 -0.98 8.59
C VAL A 257 7.21 -2.19 8.41
N LEU A 258 7.24 -2.83 7.25
CA LEU A 258 6.42 -4.01 6.99
C LEU A 258 6.74 -5.15 7.97
N ARG A 259 8.02 -5.39 8.24
CA ARG A 259 8.46 -6.41 9.19
C ARG A 259 7.98 -6.12 10.62
N GLU A 260 8.08 -4.86 11.06
CA GLU A 260 7.58 -4.44 12.38
C GLU A 260 6.07 -4.62 12.50
N LEU A 261 5.29 -4.27 11.45
CA LEU A 261 3.84 -4.44 11.43
C LEU A 261 3.42 -5.92 11.52
N VAL A 262 4.15 -6.82 10.86
CA VAL A 262 3.83 -8.28 10.90
C VAL A 262 3.99 -8.85 12.31
N HIS A 263 4.97 -8.36 13.08
CA HIS A 263 5.28 -8.91 14.42
C HIS A 263 4.62 -8.13 15.58
N ALA A 264 3.96 -7.03 15.30
CA ALA A 264 3.35 -6.19 16.33
C ALA A 264 2.15 -6.89 16.99
N PRO A 265 2.12 -7.00 18.33
CA PRO A 265 1.03 -7.66 19.04
C PRO A 265 -0.26 -6.85 19.01
N ASP A 266 -0.17 -5.53 19.01
CA ASP A 266 -1.30 -4.61 18.98
C ASP A 266 -0.95 -3.30 18.24
N MET A 267 -1.96 -2.44 18.05
CA MET A 267 -1.82 -1.18 17.31
C MET A 267 -0.84 -0.21 17.96
N ARG A 268 -0.80 -0.13 19.28
CA ARG A 268 0.08 0.77 20.00
C ARG A 268 1.55 0.38 19.81
N HIS A 269 1.85 -0.91 19.84
CA HIS A 269 3.20 -1.42 19.55
C HIS A 269 3.56 -1.21 18.08
N ALA A 270 2.63 -1.51 17.17
CA ALA A 270 2.81 -1.27 15.74
C ALA A 270 3.11 0.21 15.45
N GLY A 271 2.30 1.12 15.98
CA GLY A 271 2.48 2.57 15.83
C GLY A 271 3.84 3.04 16.33
N LYS A 272 4.24 2.66 17.55
CA LYS A 272 5.54 3.02 18.11
C LYS A 272 6.71 2.48 17.28
N ALA A 273 6.62 1.24 16.81
CA ALA A 273 7.67 0.63 16.00
C ALA A 273 7.83 1.35 14.65
N VAL A 274 6.71 1.64 13.96
CA VAL A 274 6.72 2.39 12.70
C VAL A 274 7.30 3.79 12.88
N LEU A 275 6.87 4.53 13.92
CA LEU A 275 7.39 5.86 14.18
C LEU A 275 8.89 5.85 14.47
N ARG A 276 9.39 4.88 15.24
CA ARG A 276 10.81 4.69 15.51
C ARG A 276 11.60 4.39 14.25
N THR A 277 11.10 3.49 13.39
CA THR A 277 11.73 3.16 12.11
C THR A 277 11.83 4.39 11.21
N LEU A 278 10.74 5.15 11.09
CA LEU A 278 10.73 6.40 10.33
C LEU A 278 11.72 7.42 10.89
N SER A 279 11.75 7.60 12.22
CA SER A 279 12.72 8.49 12.88
C SER A 279 14.16 8.12 12.52
N THR A 280 14.51 6.84 12.60
CA THR A 280 15.86 6.35 12.30
C THR A 280 16.22 6.48 10.82
N CYS A 281 15.25 6.20 9.90
CA CYS A 281 15.49 6.21 8.47
C CYS A 281 15.58 7.63 7.88
N LEU A 282 14.80 8.58 8.44
CA LEU A 282 14.63 9.92 7.88
C LEU A 282 15.27 11.02 8.73
N ASP A 283 15.85 10.64 9.88
CA ASP A 283 16.44 11.56 10.87
C ASP A 283 15.42 12.61 11.38
N TRP A 284 14.16 12.16 11.57
CA TRP A 284 13.11 13.00 12.11
C TRP A 284 12.98 12.80 13.61
N PRO A 285 13.21 13.84 14.40
CA PRO A 285 13.25 13.71 15.86
C PRO A 285 11.88 13.52 16.51
N TYR A 286 10.78 13.86 15.82
CA TYR A 286 9.46 13.88 16.43
C TYR A 286 8.37 13.46 15.46
N LEU A 287 7.68 12.36 15.78
CA LEU A 287 6.60 11.80 14.95
C LEU A 287 5.42 11.37 15.83
N ARG A 288 4.21 11.44 15.26
CA ARG A 288 2.98 11.03 15.93
C ARG A 288 2.07 10.26 15.01
N LEU A 289 1.35 9.30 15.59
CA LEU A 289 0.28 8.59 14.93
C LEU A 289 -1.03 8.88 15.64
N TRP A 290 -1.99 9.35 14.89
CA TRP A 290 -3.34 9.64 15.32
C TRP A 290 -4.29 8.62 14.69
N LEU A 291 -5.29 8.16 15.46
CA LEU A 291 -6.38 7.33 14.93
C LEU A 291 -7.71 8.08 15.06
N VAL A 292 -8.59 7.85 14.10
CA VAL A 292 -9.97 8.36 14.12
C VAL A 292 -10.77 7.50 15.09
N ASP A 293 -11.36 8.15 16.09
CA ASP A 293 -12.37 7.56 16.97
C ASP A 293 -13.75 7.85 16.34
N GLU A 294 -14.37 6.83 15.79
CA GLU A 294 -15.67 6.92 15.09
C GLU A 294 -16.82 7.34 16.02
N VAL A 295 -16.72 7.02 17.33
CA VAL A 295 -17.79 7.32 18.31
C VAL A 295 -17.75 8.79 18.71
N THR A 296 -16.56 9.34 18.94
CA THR A 296 -16.39 10.73 19.38
C THR A 296 -16.14 11.68 18.21
N GLU A 297 -15.98 11.18 16.99
CA GLU A 297 -15.61 11.92 15.77
C GLU A 297 -14.38 12.83 16.02
N ARG A 298 -13.33 12.25 16.61
CA ARG A 298 -12.07 12.95 16.92
C ARG A 298 -10.87 12.10 16.55
N LEU A 299 -9.77 12.78 16.22
CA LEU A 299 -8.45 12.15 16.21
C LEU A 299 -7.96 11.98 17.64
N ARG A 300 -7.56 10.78 18.00
CA ARG A 300 -6.94 10.41 19.28
C ARG A 300 -5.47 10.06 19.04
N LEU A 301 -4.58 10.58 19.89
CA LEU A 301 -3.16 10.22 19.83
C LEU A 301 -2.99 8.75 20.24
N GLU A 302 -2.51 7.92 19.32
CA GLU A 302 -2.28 6.48 19.55
C GLU A 302 -0.82 6.19 19.90
N ALA A 303 0.12 6.79 19.15
CA ALA A 303 1.54 6.61 19.37
C ALA A 303 2.31 7.91 19.15
N LEU A 304 3.38 8.05 19.90
CA LEU A 304 4.34 9.13 19.84
C LEU A 304 5.75 8.54 19.83
N HIS A 305 6.62 9.11 18.98
CA HIS A 305 8.05 8.91 19.05
C HIS A 305 8.74 10.28 19.18
N ALA A 306 9.62 10.39 20.16
CA ALA A 306 10.51 11.52 20.35
C ALA A 306 11.93 10.97 20.49
N ALA A 307 12.88 11.50 19.71
CA ALA A 307 14.30 11.19 19.90
C ALA A 307 14.78 11.65 21.28
N PRO A 308 15.87 11.10 21.83
CA PRO A 308 16.35 11.45 23.18
C PRO A 308 16.57 12.95 23.40
N ASP A 309 16.97 13.67 22.35
CA ASP A 309 17.24 15.12 22.38
C ASP A 309 16.04 15.95 21.84
N ALA A 310 14.91 15.30 21.57
CA ALA A 310 13.73 15.98 21.05
C ALA A 310 13.01 16.77 22.16
N GLU A 311 12.68 18.02 21.88
CA GLU A 311 11.83 18.80 22.77
C GLU A 311 10.40 18.26 22.79
N GLU A 312 9.85 18.06 23.98
CA GLU A 312 8.43 17.75 24.12
C GLU A 312 7.59 18.96 23.70
N THR A 313 6.87 18.80 22.61
CA THR A 313 5.91 19.81 22.17
C THR A 313 4.56 19.53 22.84
N PRO A 314 3.95 20.51 23.52
CA PRO A 314 2.63 20.33 24.13
C PRO A 314 1.61 19.96 23.06
N VAL A 315 0.92 18.83 23.24
CA VAL A 315 -0.02 18.29 22.27
C VAL A 315 -1.35 18.04 22.94
N PRO A 316 -2.44 18.49 22.36
CA PRO A 316 -3.75 18.02 22.77
C PRO A 316 -3.85 16.50 22.54
N THR A 317 -4.47 15.79 23.48
CA THR A 317 -4.67 14.34 23.36
C THR A 317 -5.69 13.98 22.26
N THR A 318 -6.52 14.94 21.85
CA THR A 318 -7.54 14.79 20.81
C THR A 318 -7.62 16.04 19.93
N LEU A 319 -7.94 15.85 18.66
CA LEU A 319 -8.14 16.91 17.65
C LEU A 319 -9.47 16.72 16.93
N ARG A 320 -10.09 17.83 16.52
CA ARG A 320 -11.27 17.82 15.66
C ARG A 320 -10.85 17.80 14.19
N ARG A 321 -11.76 17.41 13.34
CA ARG A 321 -11.62 17.53 11.88
C ARG A 321 -11.37 19.01 11.52
N GLY A 322 -10.39 19.28 10.65
CA GLY A 322 -9.95 20.64 10.30
C GLY A 322 -9.08 21.34 11.35
N GLN A 323 -8.87 20.78 12.55
CA GLN A 323 -8.10 21.41 13.61
C GLN A 323 -6.61 21.10 13.54
N GLY A 324 -5.79 22.12 13.30
CA GLY A 324 -4.33 21.98 13.21
C GLY A 324 -3.91 21.10 12.03
N LEU A 325 -2.64 20.76 11.96
CA LEU A 325 -2.08 20.02 10.83
C LEU A 325 -2.73 18.62 10.63
N ALA A 326 -2.86 17.85 11.70
CA ALA A 326 -3.45 16.51 11.61
C ALA A 326 -4.95 16.54 11.30
N GLY A 327 -5.71 17.46 11.92
CA GLY A 327 -7.14 17.60 11.63
C GLY A 327 -7.42 18.09 10.21
N LEU A 328 -6.57 18.96 9.68
CA LEU A 328 -6.64 19.43 8.29
C LEU A 328 -6.33 18.30 7.29
N CYS A 329 -5.32 17.48 7.58
CA CYS A 329 -5.00 16.30 6.80
C CYS A 329 -6.17 15.29 6.79
N TRP A 330 -6.81 15.09 7.93
CA TRP A 330 -8.03 14.27 8.03
C TRP A 330 -9.17 14.81 7.18
N GLU A 331 -9.35 16.13 7.17
CA GLU A 331 -10.42 16.78 6.41
C GLU A 331 -10.22 16.67 4.90
N ARG A 332 -8.98 16.89 4.42
CA ARG A 332 -8.64 16.89 2.99
C ARG A 332 -8.32 15.52 2.42
N ALA A 333 -8.01 14.55 3.27
CA ALA A 333 -7.52 13.21 2.89
C ALA A 333 -6.29 13.25 1.97
N GLU A 334 -5.45 14.27 2.10
CA GLU A 334 -4.24 14.49 1.28
C GLU A 334 -3.02 14.67 2.16
N LEU A 335 -1.85 14.35 1.62
CA LEU A 335 -0.58 14.69 2.25
C LEU A 335 -0.43 16.20 2.32
N ILE A 336 -0.23 16.72 3.53
CA ILE A 336 0.02 18.14 3.76
C ILE A 336 1.49 18.31 4.13
N TRP A 337 2.16 19.20 3.41
CA TRP A 337 3.54 19.57 3.65
C TRP A 337 3.63 21.01 4.13
N VAL A 338 4.35 21.25 5.21
CA VAL A 338 4.59 22.58 5.80
C VAL A 338 6.09 22.83 5.79
N PRO A 339 6.62 23.53 4.77
CA PRO A 339 8.05 23.79 4.65
C PRO A 339 8.61 24.59 5.82
N ASP A 340 7.83 25.55 6.35
CA ASP A 340 8.19 26.35 7.51
C ASP A 340 6.98 26.51 8.46
N ILE A 341 7.08 25.90 9.63
CA ILE A 341 6.02 25.94 10.66
C ILE A 341 5.73 27.38 11.14
N GLN A 342 6.73 28.25 11.11
CA GLN A 342 6.63 29.64 11.59
C GLN A 342 6.12 30.60 10.53
N ALA A 343 5.81 30.12 9.32
CA ALA A 343 5.21 30.94 8.28
C ALA A 343 3.80 31.43 8.72
N PRO A 344 3.40 32.66 8.36
CA PRO A 344 2.12 33.24 8.78
C PRO A 344 0.88 32.45 8.33
N ASP A 345 1.00 31.72 7.24
CA ASP A 345 -0.04 30.86 6.62
C ASP A 345 0.04 29.39 7.04
N SER A 346 0.89 29.08 8.03
CA SER A 346 1.07 27.72 8.53
C SER A 346 -0.24 27.19 9.15
N PRO A 347 -0.67 25.98 8.79
CA PRO A 347 -1.86 25.34 9.37
C PRO A 347 -1.63 24.80 10.79
N MET A 348 -0.46 25.04 11.36
CA MET A 348 -0.14 24.61 12.72
C MET A 348 -0.97 25.36 13.77
N LEU A 349 -1.28 24.66 14.87
CA LEU A 349 -1.86 25.34 16.03
C LEU A 349 -0.86 26.38 16.57
N PRO A 350 -1.26 27.64 16.78
CA PRO A 350 -0.33 28.71 17.20
C PRO A 350 0.47 28.36 18.46
N GLN A 351 -0.14 27.65 19.40
CA GLN A 351 0.50 27.19 20.63
C GLN A 351 1.64 26.17 20.34
N VAL A 352 1.45 25.31 19.36
CA VAL A 352 2.45 24.32 18.93
C VAL A 352 3.57 25.00 18.15
N ALA A 353 3.23 25.91 17.22
CA ALA A 353 4.19 26.66 16.44
C ALA A 353 5.11 27.52 17.34
N ALA A 354 4.56 28.15 18.37
CA ALA A 354 5.31 29.01 19.31
C ALA A 354 6.21 28.21 20.29
N ALA A 355 5.83 26.96 20.61
CA ALA A 355 6.53 26.12 21.58
C ALA A 355 7.56 25.16 20.93
N THR A 356 7.65 25.11 19.61
CA THR A 356 8.55 24.18 18.91
C THR A 356 9.73 24.88 18.24
N ARG A 357 10.91 24.25 18.25
CA ARG A 357 12.09 24.67 17.47
C ARG A 357 12.12 24.06 16.08
N TYR A 358 11.22 23.13 15.80
CA TYR A 358 11.15 22.51 14.48
C TYR A 358 10.73 23.53 13.43
N ARG A 359 11.29 23.41 12.24
CA ARG A 359 11.02 24.32 11.13
C ARG A 359 10.09 23.69 10.09
N GLY A 360 10.31 22.42 9.75
CA GLY A 360 9.47 21.68 8.82
C GLY A 360 8.48 20.75 9.54
N ALA A 361 7.33 20.52 8.92
CA ALA A 361 6.37 19.51 9.36
C ALA A 361 5.57 18.93 8.19
N GLY A 362 4.93 17.80 8.40
CA GLY A 362 3.97 17.26 7.47
C GLY A 362 2.97 16.32 8.14
N ALA A 363 1.91 16.03 7.40
CA ALA A 363 0.87 15.08 7.78
C ALA A 363 0.46 14.22 6.61
N VAL A 364 0.35 12.92 6.86
CA VAL A 364 0.02 11.90 5.86
C VAL A 364 -1.24 11.17 6.29
N PRO A 365 -2.29 11.09 5.47
CA PRO A 365 -3.49 10.35 5.83
C PRO A 365 -3.24 8.85 5.76
N VAL A 366 -3.66 8.14 6.79
CA VAL A 366 -3.71 6.68 6.83
C VAL A 366 -5.09 6.26 6.33
N LEU A 367 -5.13 5.65 5.15
CA LEU A 367 -6.37 5.31 4.47
C LEU A 367 -6.66 3.81 4.61
N SER A 368 -7.93 3.47 4.88
CA SER A 368 -8.52 2.15 4.67
C SER A 368 -9.61 2.30 3.63
N ALA A 369 -9.44 1.64 2.47
CA ALA A 369 -10.18 1.95 1.25
C ALA A 369 -10.11 3.45 0.90
N GLU A 370 -11.23 4.16 0.97
CA GLU A 370 -11.29 5.62 0.69
C GLU A 370 -11.44 6.47 1.96
N GLN A 371 -11.48 5.85 3.15
CA GLN A 371 -11.69 6.55 4.41
C GLN A 371 -10.39 6.79 5.15
N VAL A 372 -10.23 7.97 5.72
CA VAL A 372 -9.12 8.28 6.62
C VAL A 372 -9.41 7.65 7.98
N VAL A 373 -8.64 6.63 8.35
CA VAL A 373 -8.70 5.94 9.64
C VAL A 373 -7.67 6.44 10.64
N GLY A 374 -6.71 7.23 10.16
CA GLY A 374 -5.68 7.84 11.00
C GLY A 374 -4.88 8.88 10.25
N VAL A 375 -3.96 9.53 10.95
CA VAL A 375 -3.03 10.53 10.39
C VAL A 375 -1.66 10.33 11.04
N LEU A 376 -0.62 10.25 10.21
CA LEU A 376 0.77 10.27 10.65
C LEU A 376 1.30 11.69 10.50
N THR A 377 1.87 12.27 11.56
CA THR A 377 2.51 13.59 11.52
C THR A 377 3.97 13.48 11.87
N PHE A 378 4.80 14.28 11.22
CA PHE A 378 6.24 14.35 11.43
C PHE A 378 6.70 15.80 11.54
N PHE A 379 7.86 15.99 12.19
CA PHE A 379 8.51 17.28 12.39
C PHE A 379 9.99 17.15 12.06
N SER A 380 10.51 18.16 11.35
CA SER A 380 11.92 18.27 10.96
C SER A 380 12.56 19.49 11.64
N PRO A 381 13.82 19.39 12.10
CA PRO A 381 14.54 20.52 12.68
C PRO A 381 14.78 21.64 11.66
N ASP A 382 14.96 21.27 10.40
CA ASP A 382 15.24 22.19 9.31
C ASP A 382 14.00 22.43 8.44
N ARG A 383 14.04 23.55 7.70
CA ARG A 383 13.08 23.78 6.63
C ARG A 383 13.19 22.65 5.60
N GLN A 384 12.08 22.06 5.24
CA GLN A 384 12.04 20.93 4.33
C GLN A 384 11.04 21.17 3.20
N ASP A 385 11.55 21.34 1.99
CA ASP A 385 10.72 21.47 0.81
C ASP A 385 10.12 20.10 0.40
N PRO A 386 8.95 20.09 -0.24
CA PRO A 386 8.33 18.85 -0.70
C PRO A 386 9.23 18.07 -1.65
N GLU A 387 9.52 16.81 -1.34
CA GLU A 387 10.27 15.89 -2.18
C GLU A 387 9.34 14.79 -2.69
N PRO A 388 9.17 14.62 -4.02
CA PRO A 388 8.25 13.63 -4.58
C PRO A 388 8.53 12.18 -4.15
N ALA A 389 9.80 11.79 -4.08
CA ALA A 389 10.20 10.44 -3.69
C ALA A 389 9.85 10.16 -2.21
N LEU A 390 10.04 11.16 -1.32
CA LEU A 390 9.67 11.07 0.08
C LEU A 390 8.15 11.02 0.27
N ALA A 391 7.40 11.78 -0.52
CA ALA A 391 5.93 11.73 -0.51
C ALA A 391 5.41 10.33 -0.88
N VAL A 392 6.00 9.69 -1.88
CA VAL A 392 5.68 8.30 -2.27
C VAL A 392 5.99 7.31 -1.15
N LEU A 393 7.15 7.44 -0.48
CA LEU A 393 7.49 6.61 0.67
C LEU A 393 6.45 6.75 1.79
N LEU A 394 6.15 7.99 2.19
CA LEU A 394 5.24 8.26 3.29
C LEU A 394 3.82 7.77 3.02
N THR A 395 3.32 8.02 1.81
CA THR A 395 2.00 7.51 1.38
C THR A 395 1.98 5.99 1.35
N GLY A 396 3.07 5.36 0.88
CA GLY A 396 3.21 3.91 0.91
C GLY A 396 3.21 3.33 2.33
N ILE A 397 3.91 3.94 3.28
CA ILE A 397 3.92 3.53 4.69
C ILE A 397 2.54 3.75 5.35
N ALA A 398 1.89 4.88 5.07
CA ALA A 398 0.53 5.13 5.54
C ALA A 398 -0.47 4.10 5.00
N GLY A 399 -0.31 3.67 3.73
CA GLY A 399 -1.08 2.57 3.15
C GLY A 399 -0.86 1.22 3.86
N LEU A 400 0.37 0.89 4.23
CA LEU A 400 0.68 -0.31 5.03
C LEU A 400 0.02 -0.27 6.42
N LEU A 401 0.05 0.90 7.08
CA LEU A 401 -0.65 1.11 8.35
C LEU A 401 -2.16 0.96 8.21
N GLY A 402 -2.76 1.51 7.15
CA GLY A 402 -4.18 1.37 6.87
C GLY A 402 -4.60 -0.09 6.66
N ALA A 403 -3.86 -0.82 5.85
CA ALA A 403 -4.08 -2.26 5.63
C ALA A 403 -3.93 -3.10 6.92
N TYR A 404 -2.95 -2.75 7.77
CA TYR A 404 -2.78 -3.39 9.07
C TYR A 404 -4.00 -3.15 9.99
N LEU A 405 -4.49 -1.91 10.07
CA LEU A 405 -5.66 -1.55 10.86
C LEU A 405 -6.91 -2.29 10.40
N GLU A 406 -7.14 -2.34 9.09
CA GLU A 406 -8.30 -3.03 8.51
C GLU A 406 -8.26 -4.53 8.79
N ARG A 407 -7.10 -5.15 8.61
CA ARG A 407 -6.91 -6.57 8.96
C ARG A 407 -7.21 -6.84 10.43
N ARG A 408 -6.67 -6.02 11.34
CA ARG A 408 -6.91 -6.16 12.78
C ARG A 408 -8.37 -6.02 13.15
N ARG A 409 -9.06 -5.04 12.57
CA ARG A 409 -10.50 -4.85 12.76
C ARG A 409 -11.30 -6.07 12.30
N SER A 410 -10.94 -6.62 11.13
CA SER A 410 -11.55 -7.84 10.61
C SER A 410 -11.31 -9.05 11.50
N ASP A 411 -10.07 -9.24 11.98
CA ASP A 411 -9.72 -10.33 12.90
C ASP A 411 -10.47 -10.21 14.23
N GLU A 412 -10.62 -9.01 14.76
CA GLU A 412 -11.35 -8.75 16.00
C GLU A 412 -12.86 -9.03 15.86
N LEU A 413 -13.47 -8.58 14.76
CA LEU A 413 -14.87 -8.89 14.44
C LEU A 413 -15.09 -10.40 14.25
N ALA A 414 -14.18 -11.07 13.56
CA ALA A 414 -14.24 -12.53 13.37
C ALA A 414 -14.13 -13.28 14.70
N ASN A 415 -13.25 -12.84 15.61
CA ASN A 415 -13.10 -13.42 16.93
C ASN A 415 -14.34 -13.18 17.81
N GLN A 416 -14.92 -11.97 17.78
CA GLN A 416 -16.18 -11.67 18.49
C GLN A 416 -17.33 -12.53 17.97
N LEU A 417 -17.45 -12.68 16.66
CA LEU A 417 -18.46 -13.53 16.04
C LEU A 417 -18.24 -15.00 16.42
N ALA A 418 -17.02 -15.50 16.35
CA ALA A 418 -16.68 -16.87 16.74
C ALA A 418 -17.00 -17.14 18.23
N ALA A 419 -16.67 -16.19 19.10
CA ALA A 419 -16.99 -16.29 20.52
C ALA A 419 -18.51 -16.33 20.76
N SER A 420 -19.26 -15.46 20.07
CA SER A 420 -20.75 -15.45 20.15
C SER A 420 -21.38 -16.76 19.65
N ILE A 421 -20.87 -17.30 18.53
CA ILE A 421 -21.30 -18.59 18.00
C ILE A 421 -20.95 -19.72 18.99
N GLY A 422 -19.75 -19.69 19.58
CA GLY A 422 -19.33 -20.68 20.58
C GLY A 422 -20.21 -20.69 21.81
N GLU A 423 -20.58 -19.53 22.35
CA GLU A 423 -21.49 -19.38 23.46
C GLU A 423 -22.91 -19.93 23.12
N TYR A 424 -23.37 -19.62 21.90
CA TYR A 424 -24.64 -20.13 21.40
C TYR A 424 -24.67 -21.66 21.31
N ILE A 425 -23.66 -22.29 20.73
CA ILE A 425 -23.54 -23.76 20.60
C ILE A 425 -23.49 -24.43 21.98
N ALA A 426 -22.77 -23.83 22.94
CA ALA A 426 -22.68 -24.34 24.30
C ALA A 426 -24.06 -24.34 25.00
N LEU A 427 -24.84 -23.27 24.85
CA LEU A 427 -26.18 -23.14 25.38
C LEU A 427 -27.16 -24.16 24.76
N VAL A 428 -27.17 -24.28 23.43
CA VAL A 428 -27.96 -25.28 22.71
C VAL A 428 -27.60 -26.68 23.19
N GLY A 429 -26.30 -26.99 23.28
CA GLY A 429 -25.84 -28.30 23.76
C GLY A 429 -26.31 -28.63 25.17
N HIS A 430 -26.34 -27.64 26.06
CA HIS A 430 -26.87 -27.83 27.43
C HIS A 430 -28.35 -28.11 27.43
N GLU A 431 -29.17 -27.33 26.72
CA GLU A 431 -30.62 -27.49 26.65
C GLU A 431 -31.07 -28.79 25.95
N LEU A 432 -30.25 -29.33 25.04
CA LEU A 432 -30.47 -30.66 24.44
C LEU A 432 -30.04 -31.79 25.36
N ARG A 433 -28.94 -31.64 26.11
CA ARG A 433 -28.39 -32.69 26.96
C ARG A 433 -29.33 -33.05 28.12
N THR A 434 -29.96 -32.06 28.73
CA THR A 434 -30.87 -32.27 29.89
C THR A 434 -32.00 -33.24 29.58
N PRO A 435 -32.88 -33.04 28.57
CA PRO A 435 -33.92 -33.96 28.24
C PRO A 435 -33.38 -35.31 27.74
N LEU A 436 -32.27 -35.34 27.01
CA LEU A 436 -31.64 -36.59 26.56
C LEU A 436 -31.14 -37.43 27.74
N THR A 437 -30.51 -36.83 28.75
CA THR A 437 -30.06 -37.52 29.95
C THR A 437 -31.27 -38.10 30.71
N SER A 438 -32.34 -37.29 30.83
CA SER A 438 -33.56 -37.77 31.46
C SER A 438 -34.17 -38.97 30.71
N ILE A 439 -34.29 -38.89 29.39
CA ILE A 439 -34.78 -40.01 28.56
C ILE A 439 -33.91 -41.25 28.78
N ALA A 440 -32.57 -41.12 28.72
CA ALA A 440 -31.66 -42.24 28.93
C ALA A 440 -31.83 -42.87 30.31
N THR A 441 -31.83 -42.05 31.38
CA THR A 441 -31.98 -42.54 32.75
C THR A 441 -33.28 -43.29 32.96
N TYR A 442 -34.40 -42.73 32.46
CA TYR A 442 -35.72 -43.43 32.62
C TYR A 442 -35.85 -44.67 31.74
N THR A 443 -35.14 -44.70 30.58
CA THR A 443 -35.06 -45.91 29.75
C THR A 443 -34.26 -46.99 30.48
N ASP A 444 -33.13 -46.64 31.10
CA ASP A 444 -32.31 -47.59 31.87
C ASP A 444 -33.09 -48.13 33.05
N LEU A 445 -33.86 -47.28 33.76
CA LEU A 445 -34.75 -47.74 34.85
C LEU A 445 -35.80 -48.72 34.38
N ILE A 446 -36.36 -48.55 33.18
CA ILE A 446 -37.32 -49.50 32.61
C ILE A 446 -36.62 -50.80 32.22
N VAL A 447 -35.42 -50.75 31.65
CA VAL A 447 -34.68 -51.97 31.28
C VAL A 447 -34.18 -52.74 32.46
N GLU A 448 -33.87 -52.10 33.59
CA GLU A 448 -33.44 -52.72 34.84
C GLU A 448 -34.58 -53.11 35.78
N SER A 449 -35.85 -52.86 35.38
CA SER A 449 -37.02 -53.24 36.18
C SER A 449 -37.18 -54.74 36.28
N ASP A 450 -37.53 -55.24 37.47
CA ASP A 450 -37.78 -56.63 37.71
C ASP A 450 -39.10 -57.11 37.05
N ASP A 451 -39.25 -58.44 36.82
CA ASP A 451 -40.44 -59.03 36.20
C ASP A 451 -41.72 -58.79 37.02
N ASP A 452 -41.62 -58.44 38.30
CA ASP A 452 -42.74 -58.10 39.20
C ASP A 452 -43.18 -56.62 39.11
N THR A 453 -42.51 -55.77 38.31
CA THR A 453 -42.85 -54.35 38.15
C THR A 453 -44.21 -54.19 37.49
N THR A 454 -45.09 -53.41 38.08
CA THR A 454 -46.47 -53.25 37.57
C THR A 454 -46.47 -52.40 36.26
N ILE A 455 -47.43 -52.72 35.36
CA ILE A 455 -47.68 -51.97 34.13
C ILE A 455 -47.94 -50.48 34.45
N GLY A 456 -48.49 -50.17 35.65
CA GLY A 456 -48.70 -48.78 36.08
C GLY A 456 -47.39 -48.01 36.27
N GLU A 457 -46.44 -48.60 37.00
CA GLU A 457 -45.13 -48.00 37.27
C GLU A 457 -44.34 -47.78 35.98
N VAL A 458 -44.33 -48.77 35.05
CA VAL A 458 -43.71 -48.62 33.72
C VAL A 458 -44.40 -47.52 32.92
N ARG A 459 -45.71 -47.36 33.03
CA ARG A 459 -46.43 -46.27 32.33
C ARG A 459 -46.03 -44.89 32.83
N ASP A 460 -45.78 -44.72 34.12
CA ASP A 460 -45.33 -43.45 34.70
C ASP A 460 -43.95 -43.09 34.23
N LEU A 461 -43.00 -44.02 34.12
CA LEU A 461 -41.69 -43.84 33.59
C LEU A 461 -41.72 -43.47 32.08
N LEU A 462 -42.55 -44.19 31.30
CA LEU A 462 -42.76 -43.88 29.87
C LEU A 462 -43.37 -42.49 29.68
N ALA A 463 -44.26 -42.04 30.54
CA ALA A 463 -44.83 -40.70 30.47
C ALA A 463 -43.77 -39.60 30.68
N VAL A 464 -42.76 -39.87 31.50
CA VAL A 464 -41.61 -38.94 31.62
C VAL A 464 -40.77 -38.91 30.35
N ILE A 465 -40.50 -40.06 29.74
CA ILE A 465 -39.75 -40.14 28.45
C ILE A 465 -40.53 -39.40 27.36
N GLU A 466 -41.86 -39.62 27.27
CA GLU A 466 -42.69 -38.96 26.26
C GLU A 466 -42.72 -37.45 26.43
N ARG A 467 -42.81 -36.90 27.63
CA ARG A 467 -42.77 -35.48 27.93
C ARG A 467 -41.40 -34.88 27.52
N ASN A 468 -40.27 -35.55 27.81
CA ASN A 468 -38.96 -35.08 27.44
C ASN A 468 -38.72 -35.15 25.93
N ASN A 469 -39.24 -36.17 25.25
CA ASN A 469 -39.16 -36.29 23.79
C ASN A 469 -39.97 -35.18 23.10
N ALA A 470 -41.19 -34.91 23.57
CA ALA A 470 -42.00 -33.78 23.07
C ALA A 470 -41.30 -32.43 23.28
N ARG A 471 -40.67 -32.25 24.46
CA ARG A 471 -39.87 -31.04 24.77
C ARG A 471 -38.67 -30.89 23.82
N LEU A 472 -37.92 -31.96 23.58
CA LEU A 472 -36.78 -31.97 22.69
C LEU A 472 -37.19 -31.63 21.26
N ARG A 473 -38.27 -32.24 20.77
CA ARG A 473 -38.82 -31.97 19.45
C ARG A 473 -39.25 -30.52 19.28
N SER A 474 -39.97 -29.95 20.24
CA SER A 474 -40.38 -28.55 20.24
C SER A 474 -39.17 -27.59 20.25
N LEU A 475 -38.09 -27.93 20.98
CA LEU A 475 -36.88 -27.15 21.04
C LEU A 475 -36.17 -27.13 19.67
N VAL A 476 -36.03 -28.28 19.02
CA VAL A 476 -35.43 -28.39 17.67
C VAL A 476 -36.26 -27.64 16.64
N GLU A 477 -37.58 -27.79 16.64
CA GLU A 477 -38.50 -27.10 15.73
C GLU A 477 -38.39 -25.58 15.87
N ARG A 478 -38.33 -25.04 17.10
CA ARG A 478 -38.15 -23.60 17.37
C ARG A 478 -36.78 -23.07 16.93
N LEU A 479 -35.72 -23.89 17.07
CA LEU A 479 -34.38 -23.53 16.60
C LEU A 479 -34.32 -23.45 15.07
N LEU A 480 -34.93 -24.43 14.38
CA LEU A 480 -35.02 -24.44 12.92
C LEU A 480 -35.86 -23.26 12.40
N ASP A 481 -37.01 -23.00 13.03
CA ASP A 481 -37.90 -21.89 12.71
C ASP A 481 -37.13 -20.54 12.84
N LEU A 482 -36.44 -20.32 13.96
CA LEU A 482 -35.69 -19.10 14.20
C LEU A 482 -34.58 -18.91 13.18
N SER A 483 -33.82 -19.98 12.87
CA SER A 483 -32.77 -19.97 11.88
C SER A 483 -33.29 -19.63 10.47
N ALA A 484 -34.43 -20.22 10.09
CA ALA A 484 -35.06 -19.97 8.79
C ALA A 484 -35.57 -18.52 8.63
N LEU A 485 -36.17 -17.97 9.71
CA LEU A 485 -36.65 -16.58 9.73
C LEU A 485 -35.48 -15.57 9.64
N GLU A 486 -34.41 -15.78 10.40
CA GLU A 486 -33.25 -14.86 10.42
C GLU A 486 -32.39 -14.93 9.16
N SER A 487 -32.29 -16.09 8.53
CA SER A 487 -31.56 -16.24 7.26
C SER A 487 -32.34 -15.75 6.03
N GLY A 488 -33.58 -15.27 6.25
CA GLY A 488 -34.42 -14.79 5.14
C GLY A 488 -34.96 -15.92 4.25
N HIS A 489 -34.76 -17.20 4.62
CA HIS A 489 -35.24 -18.35 3.86
C HIS A 489 -36.72 -18.67 4.11
N ALA A 490 -37.29 -18.20 5.23
CA ALA A 490 -38.72 -18.33 5.52
C ALA A 490 -39.44 -17.04 5.10
N GLY A 491 -40.13 -17.09 3.99
CA GLY A 491 -41.05 -16.02 3.57
C GLY A 491 -42.33 -16.03 4.42
N LEU A 492 -42.90 -14.83 4.67
CA LEU A 492 -44.24 -14.71 5.26
C LEU A 492 -45.31 -14.97 4.19
N THR A 493 -46.32 -15.74 4.52
CA THR A 493 -47.54 -15.85 3.70
C THR A 493 -48.53 -14.75 4.12
N LEU A 494 -48.29 -13.55 3.53
CA LEU A 494 -49.09 -12.38 3.88
C LEU A 494 -50.51 -12.47 3.32
N GLY A 495 -51.49 -12.24 4.19
CA GLY A 495 -52.90 -12.14 3.87
C GLY A 495 -53.62 -11.17 4.80
N THR A 496 -54.92 -10.97 4.59
CA THR A 496 -55.75 -10.22 5.53
C THR A 496 -56.05 -11.11 6.73
N VAL A 497 -55.63 -10.67 7.91
CA VAL A 497 -55.77 -11.41 9.18
C VAL A 497 -56.61 -10.60 10.15
N ASP A 498 -57.68 -11.22 10.70
CA ASP A 498 -58.39 -10.69 11.85
C ASP A 498 -57.63 -11.04 13.13
N LEU A 499 -56.94 -10.05 13.69
CA LEU A 499 -56.10 -10.24 14.86
C LEU A 499 -56.91 -10.57 16.11
N SER A 500 -58.17 -10.10 16.20
CA SER A 500 -59.08 -10.44 17.29
C SER A 500 -59.39 -11.94 17.30
N ALA A 501 -59.68 -12.53 16.13
CA ALA A 501 -59.93 -13.97 15.99
C ALA A 501 -58.68 -14.82 16.30
N VAL A 502 -57.51 -14.34 15.86
CA VAL A 502 -56.20 -14.97 16.17
C VAL A 502 -55.97 -15.04 17.69
N LEU A 503 -56.20 -13.90 18.39
CA LEU A 503 -56.02 -13.84 19.83
C LEU A 503 -57.03 -14.72 20.59
N GLN A 504 -58.31 -14.75 20.17
CA GLN A 504 -59.31 -15.66 20.76
C GLN A 504 -58.90 -17.13 20.62
N THR A 505 -58.38 -17.51 19.44
CA THR A 505 -57.88 -18.86 19.20
C THR A 505 -56.66 -19.18 20.07
N ALA A 506 -55.70 -18.25 20.18
CA ALA A 506 -54.52 -18.43 21.01
C ALA A 506 -54.86 -18.54 22.50
N ILE A 507 -55.81 -17.75 22.98
CA ILE A 507 -56.32 -17.84 24.36
C ILE A 507 -56.96 -19.19 24.62
N ALA A 508 -57.83 -19.68 23.71
CA ALA A 508 -58.49 -21.00 23.84
C ALA A 508 -57.45 -22.15 23.87
N THR A 509 -56.42 -22.08 23.05
CA THR A 509 -55.33 -23.06 23.02
C THR A 509 -54.58 -23.07 24.37
N VAL A 510 -54.15 -21.92 24.86
CA VAL A 510 -53.38 -21.80 26.11
C VAL A 510 -54.21 -22.23 27.33
N THR A 511 -55.52 -21.92 27.36
CA THR A 511 -56.39 -22.30 28.45
C THR A 511 -56.80 -23.81 28.45
N GLY A 512 -56.83 -24.41 27.24
CA GLY A 512 -57.11 -25.85 27.11
C GLY A 512 -55.99 -26.78 27.55
N GLU A 513 -54.76 -26.29 27.54
CA GLU A 513 -53.54 -27.02 27.95
C GLU A 513 -53.34 -27.03 29.49
N THR A 514 -53.97 -26.10 30.23
CA THR A 514 -53.82 -26.00 31.69
C THR A 514 -54.87 -26.82 32.37
N GLY A 515 -54.52 -28.06 32.75
CA GLY A 515 -55.43 -28.99 33.52
C GLY A 515 -55.63 -28.64 35.01
N GLU A 516 -54.99 -27.57 35.52
CA GLU A 516 -55.07 -27.04 36.89
C GLU A 516 -55.60 -25.58 36.89
N PRO A 517 -56.16 -25.09 38.04
CA PRO A 517 -56.65 -23.71 38.13
C PRO A 517 -55.50 -22.69 37.98
N GLY A 518 -55.20 -22.29 36.74
CA GLY A 518 -54.25 -21.29 36.39
C GLY A 518 -54.76 -19.86 36.69
N PRO A 519 -53.98 -18.81 36.28
CA PRO A 519 -54.42 -17.42 36.36
C PRO A 519 -55.65 -17.18 35.47
N ARG A 520 -56.51 -16.23 35.87
CA ARG A 520 -57.70 -15.85 35.09
C ARG A 520 -57.25 -14.98 33.93
N ILE A 521 -57.70 -15.32 32.69
CA ILE A 521 -57.45 -14.46 31.53
C ILE A 521 -58.62 -13.48 31.37
N ARG A 522 -58.32 -12.18 31.43
CA ARG A 522 -59.25 -11.10 31.13
C ARG A 522 -58.93 -10.56 29.74
N THR A 523 -59.92 -10.41 28.89
CA THR A 523 -59.76 -9.91 27.53
C THR A 523 -60.48 -8.58 27.34
N ASP A 524 -59.84 -7.68 26.61
CA ASP A 524 -60.41 -6.44 26.10
C ASP A 524 -60.01 -6.35 24.61
N LEU A 525 -60.85 -6.95 23.76
CA LEU A 525 -60.61 -7.11 22.35
C LEU A 525 -61.76 -6.50 21.56
N PRO A 526 -61.50 -5.73 20.48
CA PRO A 526 -62.54 -5.31 19.55
C PRO A 526 -63.12 -6.53 18.82
N ASP A 527 -64.37 -6.43 18.35
CA ASP A 527 -65.02 -7.52 17.60
C ASP A 527 -64.18 -7.96 16.40
N HIS A 528 -63.63 -7.02 15.65
CA HIS A 528 -62.77 -7.28 14.52
C HIS A 528 -61.66 -6.22 14.43
N LEU A 529 -60.42 -6.67 14.18
CA LEU A 529 -59.30 -5.80 13.86
C LEU A 529 -58.44 -6.42 12.77
N GLN A 530 -58.55 -5.92 11.56
CA GLN A 530 -57.83 -6.46 10.41
C GLN A 530 -56.49 -5.82 10.22
N ILE A 531 -55.47 -6.64 9.94
CA ILE A 531 -54.10 -6.26 9.54
C ILE A 531 -53.65 -7.10 8.36
N THR A 532 -52.59 -6.68 7.69
CA THR A 532 -51.89 -7.51 6.70
C THR A 532 -50.81 -8.32 7.44
N GLY A 533 -50.85 -9.64 7.39
CA GLY A 533 -49.87 -10.47 8.07
C GLY A 533 -50.01 -11.96 7.75
N ASP A 534 -49.14 -12.76 8.35
CA ASP A 534 -49.17 -14.22 8.30
C ASP A 534 -49.96 -14.76 9.52
N HIS A 535 -51.11 -15.34 9.25
CA HIS A 535 -52.04 -15.86 10.30
C HIS A 535 -51.35 -16.85 11.24
N ALA A 536 -50.57 -17.80 10.71
CA ALA A 536 -49.95 -18.85 11.52
C ALA A 536 -48.82 -18.26 12.38
N ARG A 537 -48.05 -17.37 11.85
CA ARG A 537 -46.94 -16.70 12.57
C ARG A 537 -47.43 -15.73 13.63
N LEU A 538 -48.48 -14.96 13.34
CA LEU A 538 -49.08 -14.06 14.34
C LEU A 538 -49.77 -14.85 15.48
N ARG A 539 -50.40 -16.00 15.19
CA ARG A 539 -50.92 -16.92 16.20
C ARG A 539 -49.78 -17.44 17.10
N GLN A 540 -48.63 -17.83 16.50
CA GLN A 540 -47.46 -18.30 17.24
C GLN A 540 -46.93 -17.22 18.20
N VAL A 541 -46.92 -15.94 17.80
CA VAL A 541 -46.55 -14.80 18.67
C VAL A 541 -47.54 -14.69 19.83
N ALA A 542 -48.87 -14.73 19.54
CA ALA A 542 -49.90 -14.63 20.56
C ALA A 542 -49.83 -15.78 21.59
N GLU A 543 -49.73 -17.02 21.12
CA GLU A 543 -49.61 -18.21 21.97
C GLU A 543 -48.37 -18.13 22.87
N ASN A 544 -47.23 -17.65 22.32
CA ASN A 544 -46.01 -17.51 23.09
C ASN A 544 -46.10 -16.42 24.17
N LEU A 545 -46.66 -15.24 23.86
CA LEU A 545 -46.77 -14.15 24.83
C LEU A 545 -47.79 -14.45 25.92
N ILE A 546 -48.98 -14.97 25.53
CA ILE A 546 -50.04 -15.36 26.48
C ILE A 546 -49.59 -16.57 27.32
N GLY A 547 -48.96 -17.57 26.70
CA GLY A 547 -48.40 -18.72 27.38
C GLY A 547 -47.32 -18.33 28.40
N ASN A 548 -46.44 -17.39 28.07
CA ASN A 548 -45.48 -16.86 29.03
C ASN A 548 -46.19 -16.15 30.21
N ALA A 549 -47.15 -15.28 29.93
CA ALA A 549 -47.90 -14.57 30.97
C ALA A 549 -48.61 -15.53 31.94
N VAL A 550 -49.23 -16.57 31.42
CA VAL A 550 -49.88 -17.62 32.24
C VAL A 550 -48.87 -18.41 33.07
N LYS A 551 -47.79 -18.81 32.45
CA LYS A 551 -46.74 -19.64 33.03
C LYS A 551 -45.98 -18.99 34.18
N TYR A 552 -45.70 -17.68 34.08
CA TYR A 552 -44.94 -16.93 35.07
C TYR A 552 -45.83 -16.25 36.13
N SER A 553 -47.14 -16.33 36.00
CA SER A 553 -48.10 -15.78 36.93
C SER A 553 -48.52 -16.78 38.03
N PRO A 554 -48.71 -16.37 39.29
CA PRO A 554 -49.25 -17.22 40.36
C PRO A 554 -50.64 -17.66 40.03
N ALA A 555 -51.03 -18.85 40.58
CA ALA A 555 -52.41 -19.33 40.52
C ALA A 555 -53.36 -18.30 41.14
N GLY A 556 -54.51 -18.08 40.50
CA GLY A 556 -55.57 -17.15 40.99
C GLY A 556 -55.28 -15.67 40.63
N SER A 557 -54.12 -15.33 40.07
CA SER A 557 -53.84 -13.99 39.54
C SER A 557 -54.58 -13.71 38.20
N THR A 558 -54.47 -12.50 37.66
CA THR A 558 -55.14 -12.13 36.41
C THR A 558 -54.09 -11.78 35.34
N VAL A 559 -54.20 -12.42 34.18
CA VAL A 559 -53.49 -12.01 32.96
C VAL A 559 -54.48 -11.20 32.10
N THR A 560 -54.08 -10.00 31.69
CA THR A 560 -54.92 -9.12 30.87
C THR A 560 -54.37 -9.08 29.44
N VAL A 561 -55.23 -9.37 28.45
CA VAL A 561 -54.89 -9.28 27.02
C VAL A 561 -55.76 -8.20 26.41
N THR A 562 -55.12 -7.11 25.96
CA THR A 562 -55.81 -6.00 25.33
C THR A 562 -55.34 -5.85 23.88
N LEU A 563 -56.27 -5.54 22.99
CA LEU A 563 -56.01 -5.20 21.62
C LEU A 563 -56.64 -3.85 21.29
N THR A 564 -55.85 -2.90 20.90
CA THR A 564 -56.31 -1.56 20.55
C THR A 564 -55.84 -1.16 19.14
N ALA A 565 -56.57 -0.27 18.51
CA ALA A 565 -56.20 0.32 17.24
C ALA A 565 -55.70 1.74 17.49
N ASP A 566 -54.46 2.03 17.11
CA ASP A 566 -53.90 3.39 16.95
C ASP A 566 -54.05 3.82 15.48
N GLN A 567 -53.76 5.09 15.15
CA GLN A 567 -53.98 5.64 13.78
C GLN A 567 -53.30 4.73 12.74
N ASP A 568 -52.08 4.25 12.97
CA ASP A 568 -51.28 3.53 12.00
C ASP A 568 -50.92 2.09 12.42
N ALA A 569 -51.31 1.65 13.63
CA ALA A 569 -50.91 0.37 14.18
C ALA A 569 -52.01 -0.35 14.98
N ALA A 570 -51.97 -1.67 14.93
CA ALA A 570 -52.64 -2.54 15.92
C ALA A 570 -51.66 -2.75 17.09
N VAL A 571 -52.16 -2.54 18.31
CA VAL A 571 -51.35 -2.66 19.53
C VAL A 571 -51.92 -3.77 20.39
N LEU A 572 -51.20 -4.88 20.48
CA LEU A 572 -51.47 -5.97 21.41
C LEU A 572 -50.66 -5.75 22.69
N THR A 573 -51.35 -5.76 23.83
CA THR A 573 -50.68 -5.71 25.13
C THR A 573 -51.09 -6.91 25.97
N VAL A 574 -50.11 -7.64 26.50
CA VAL A 574 -50.31 -8.77 27.43
C VAL A 574 -49.67 -8.36 28.76
N THR A 575 -50.49 -8.24 29.79
CA THR A 575 -50.07 -7.84 31.14
C THR A 575 -50.21 -9.01 32.07
N ASP A 576 -49.15 -9.36 32.78
CA ASP A 576 -49.14 -10.41 33.80
C ASP A 576 -48.87 -9.82 35.20
N ALA A 577 -49.24 -10.58 36.24
CA ALA A 577 -48.93 -10.29 37.63
C ALA A 577 -47.86 -11.26 38.19
N GLY A 578 -46.95 -11.69 37.33
CA GLY A 578 -45.89 -12.64 37.62
C GLY A 578 -44.69 -12.08 38.37
N MET A 579 -43.61 -12.84 38.33
CA MET A 579 -42.36 -12.48 39.04
C MET A 579 -41.63 -11.27 38.47
N GLY A 580 -42.10 -10.70 37.35
CA GLY A 580 -41.47 -9.58 36.67
C GLY A 580 -40.11 -9.91 36.08
N VAL A 581 -39.46 -8.88 35.50
CA VAL A 581 -38.13 -8.96 34.91
C VAL A 581 -37.17 -7.99 35.62
N PRO A 582 -36.01 -8.45 36.09
CA PRO A 582 -35.00 -7.55 36.71
C PRO A 582 -34.60 -6.39 35.81
N ASP A 583 -34.36 -5.22 36.45
CA ASP A 583 -33.87 -4.05 35.72
C ASP A 583 -32.51 -4.34 35.06
N GLY A 584 -32.39 -3.96 33.79
CA GLY A 584 -31.17 -4.22 32.98
C GLY A 584 -31.18 -5.53 32.18
N GLU A 585 -32.10 -6.50 32.47
CA GLU A 585 -32.20 -7.76 31.73
C GLU A 585 -33.26 -7.75 30.61
N ARG A 586 -34.15 -6.76 30.55
CA ARG A 586 -35.31 -6.72 29.64
C ARG A 586 -34.92 -6.86 28.16
N ASN A 587 -33.92 -6.11 27.72
CA ASN A 587 -33.46 -6.19 26.32
C ASN A 587 -32.79 -7.53 25.98
N ARG A 588 -32.19 -8.17 26.98
CA ARG A 588 -31.55 -9.47 26.85
C ARG A 588 -32.53 -10.63 26.73
N LEU A 589 -33.78 -10.46 27.19
CA LEU A 589 -34.83 -11.48 27.07
C LEU A 589 -35.19 -11.83 25.62
N PHE A 590 -34.89 -10.95 24.69
CA PHE A 590 -35.04 -11.24 23.27
C PHE A 590 -33.81 -11.93 22.65
N ALA A 591 -32.74 -12.12 23.43
CA ALA A 591 -31.59 -12.92 22.97
C ALA A 591 -31.95 -14.42 23.04
N ARG A 592 -31.41 -15.18 22.12
CA ARG A 592 -31.63 -16.62 21.98
C ARG A 592 -31.20 -17.35 23.26
N LEU A 593 -32.03 -18.28 23.72
CA LEU A 593 -31.80 -19.14 24.90
C LEU A 593 -31.54 -18.34 26.21
N TYR A 594 -31.82 -17.03 26.20
CA TYR A 594 -31.69 -16.22 27.40
C TYR A 594 -32.92 -16.33 28.30
N ARG A 595 -32.68 -16.47 29.59
CA ARG A 595 -33.69 -16.46 30.64
C ARG A 595 -33.26 -15.50 31.74
N ALA A 596 -34.19 -14.71 32.25
CA ALA A 596 -33.91 -13.81 33.36
C ALA A 596 -33.39 -14.59 34.59
N THR A 597 -32.57 -13.94 35.40
CA THR A 597 -31.91 -14.55 36.55
C THR A 597 -32.93 -15.16 37.53
N ASN A 598 -34.04 -14.45 37.82
CA ASN A 598 -35.12 -14.93 38.68
C ASN A 598 -35.86 -16.16 38.09
N ALA A 599 -36.01 -16.22 36.77
CA ALA A 599 -36.64 -17.34 36.07
C ALA A 599 -35.72 -18.58 35.94
N ARG A 600 -34.42 -18.42 36.00
CA ARG A 600 -33.45 -19.54 36.02
C ARG A 600 -33.47 -20.32 37.32
N HIS A 601 -33.74 -19.63 38.44
CA HIS A 601 -33.78 -20.22 39.79
C HIS A 601 -35.17 -20.77 40.16
N SER A 602 -36.14 -20.67 39.26
CA SER A 602 -37.47 -21.24 39.44
C SER A 602 -37.59 -22.56 38.67
N ASP A 603 -38.43 -23.50 39.18
CA ASP A 603 -38.72 -24.78 38.52
C ASP A 603 -39.58 -24.64 37.25
N ILE A 604 -39.77 -23.40 36.77
CA ILE A 604 -40.60 -23.10 35.61
C ILE A 604 -39.85 -23.51 34.32
N PRO A 605 -40.33 -24.49 33.54
CA PRO A 605 -39.63 -24.99 32.36
C PRO A 605 -39.63 -23.96 31.22
N GLY A 606 -38.56 -23.89 30.39
CA GLY A 606 -38.54 -23.04 29.20
C GLY A 606 -37.16 -22.89 28.61
N ALA A 607 -37.06 -22.96 27.29
CA ALA A 607 -35.79 -22.91 26.54
C ALA A 607 -35.30 -21.50 26.20
N GLY A 608 -36.02 -20.43 26.56
CA GLY A 608 -35.62 -19.07 26.24
C GLY A 608 -35.62 -18.70 24.75
N LEU A 609 -36.34 -19.45 23.90
CA LEU A 609 -36.44 -19.21 22.46
C LEU A 609 -37.69 -18.44 22.05
N GLY A 610 -38.76 -18.47 22.88
CA GLY A 610 -40.06 -17.94 22.50
C GLY A 610 -40.04 -16.43 22.20
N LEU A 611 -39.45 -15.61 23.07
CA LEU A 611 -39.38 -14.17 22.87
C LEU A 611 -38.48 -13.79 21.69
N ALA A 612 -37.37 -14.51 21.47
CA ALA A 612 -36.53 -14.32 20.31
C ALA A 612 -37.29 -14.60 19.00
N LEU A 613 -38.05 -15.71 18.97
CA LEU A 613 -38.88 -16.06 17.83
C LEU A 613 -40.03 -15.06 17.63
N SER A 614 -40.69 -14.61 18.70
CA SER A 614 -41.74 -13.59 18.62
C SER A 614 -41.19 -12.27 18.05
N ARG A 615 -40.03 -11.87 18.48
CA ARG A 615 -39.35 -10.66 17.96
C ARG A 615 -39.06 -10.79 16.46
N ALA A 616 -38.45 -11.90 16.03
CA ALA A 616 -38.16 -12.13 14.61
C ALA A 616 -39.43 -12.10 13.74
N ILE A 617 -40.51 -12.73 14.19
CA ILE A 617 -41.80 -12.71 13.48
C ILE A 617 -42.37 -11.29 13.41
N VAL A 618 -42.38 -10.54 14.52
CA VAL A 618 -42.90 -9.17 14.57
C VAL A 618 -42.08 -8.22 13.70
N GLU A 619 -40.76 -8.33 13.72
CA GLU A 619 -39.86 -7.52 12.86
C GLU A 619 -40.11 -7.82 11.37
N LEU A 620 -40.30 -9.07 10.98
CA LEU A 620 -40.68 -9.44 9.60
C LEU A 620 -42.01 -8.82 9.16
N HIS A 621 -42.94 -8.62 10.11
CA HIS A 621 -44.19 -7.89 9.87
C HIS A 621 -44.04 -6.37 9.97
N ARG A 622 -42.77 -5.84 10.01
CA ARG A 622 -42.45 -4.42 10.19
C ARG A 622 -43.05 -3.81 11.46
N GLY A 623 -43.25 -4.64 12.49
CA GLY A 623 -43.73 -4.25 13.81
C GLY A 623 -42.57 -4.09 14.81
N SER A 624 -42.94 -3.84 16.05
CA SER A 624 -42.04 -3.81 17.20
C SER A 624 -42.62 -4.52 18.39
N ILE A 625 -41.76 -5.13 19.24
CA ILE A 625 -42.13 -5.78 20.49
C ILE A 625 -41.26 -5.21 21.61
N THR A 626 -41.88 -4.87 22.73
CA THR A 626 -41.22 -4.33 23.93
C THR A 626 -41.73 -5.01 25.19
N LEU A 627 -40.89 -5.03 26.23
CA LEU A 627 -41.22 -5.51 27.56
C LEU A 627 -40.99 -4.41 28.57
N THR A 628 -42.00 -4.15 29.41
CA THR A 628 -41.92 -3.17 30.52
C THR A 628 -42.38 -3.79 31.82
N SER A 629 -42.07 -3.18 32.96
CA SER A 629 -42.61 -3.59 34.26
C SER A 629 -44.07 -3.13 34.38
N GLY A 630 -44.91 -4.01 34.92
CA GLY A 630 -46.28 -3.66 35.30
C GLY A 630 -46.31 -2.78 36.56
N GLU A 631 -47.35 -1.92 36.71
CA GLU A 631 -47.51 -1.00 37.86
C GLU A 631 -47.64 -1.74 39.23
N ALA A 632 -48.16 -2.96 39.21
CA ALA A 632 -48.31 -3.80 40.40
C ALA A 632 -47.25 -4.91 40.53
N GLY A 633 -46.13 -4.80 39.85
CA GLY A 633 -45.17 -5.86 39.59
C GLY A 633 -45.60 -6.64 38.32
N GLY A 634 -44.90 -7.72 37.98
CA GLY A 634 -45.14 -8.49 36.76
C GLY A 634 -44.55 -7.83 35.50
N THR A 635 -45.01 -8.30 34.34
CA THR A 635 -44.49 -7.86 33.03
C THR A 635 -45.61 -7.38 32.10
N VAL A 636 -45.32 -6.36 31.31
CA VAL A 636 -46.19 -5.90 30.22
C VAL A 636 -45.45 -6.10 28.91
N ALA A 637 -45.97 -7.03 28.08
CA ALA A 637 -45.47 -7.24 26.72
C ALA A 637 -46.33 -6.45 25.74
N THR A 638 -45.75 -5.59 24.95
CA THR A 638 -46.45 -4.76 23.96
C THR A 638 -45.93 -5.06 22.57
N VAL A 639 -46.82 -5.43 21.66
CA VAL A 639 -46.55 -5.65 20.23
C VAL A 639 -47.29 -4.61 19.40
N ARG A 640 -46.57 -3.92 18.54
CA ARG A 640 -47.15 -2.97 17.58
C ARG A 640 -46.97 -3.51 16.16
N LEU A 641 -48.04 -3.67 15.43
CA LEU A 641 -48.07 -4.15 14.05
C LEU A 641 -48.69 -3.09 13.16
N PRO A 642 -48.11 -2.81 11.99
CA PRO A 642 -48.66 -1.81 11.07
C PRO A 642 -50.05 -2.27 10.59
N ARG A 643 -51.01 -1.33 10.56
CA ARG A 643 -52.29 -1.55 9.92
C ARG A 643 -52.18 -1.27 8.43
N ALA A 644 -52.90 -2.04 7.63
CA ALA A 644 -53.09 -1.65 6.23
C ALA A 644 -53.81 -0.29 6.21
N THR A 645 -53.14 0.76 5.76
CA THR A 645 -53.84 1.99 5.37
C THR A 645 -54.84 1.61 4.29
N ALA A 646 -56.11 1.81 4.58
CA ALA A 646 -57.13 1.71 3.54
C ALA A 646 -56.77 2.71 2.42
N GLY A 647 -56.21 2.18 1.30
CA GLY A 647 -55.98 2.91 0.08
C GLY A 647 -57.28 3.06 -0.68
#